data_355115d3c472501a4baed7e4189a500d
#
_entry.id   355115d3c472501a4baed7e4189a500d
#
_cell.length_a   1.000
_cell.length_b   1.000
_cell.length_c   1.000
_cell.angle_alpha   90.00
_cell.angle_beta   90.00
_cell.angle_gamma   90.00
#
_symmetry.space_group_name_H-M   'P 1'
#
loop_
_entity.id
_entity.type
_entity.pdbx_description
1 polymer ?
#
loop_
_entity_poly.entity_id
_entity_poly.type
_entity_poly.pdbx_seq_one_letter_code
_entity_poly.pdbx_strand_id
1 'polypeptide(L)'
;MKKLFVMAVALAWGNLLTDYTQMKAQNAGSNASDTKIIVYGKGQQVLCTVNSNEVDSIVFTEAAPKADMLDVVFHADGSAEDISPMQNTVEQVGTGTYTRFSNAYNRYIATFTNTWTSNPTSYYRINFENNTEFRKKLADGHTLEMVVMPNYNGTIPNTECKPFSAMQSGGTGFLVTTISGSRQNELCFLPNVTTSGSSTWRWATSGVVPQPKVYYHVVGVWNKEEGKAYVYVNGELKNTIDAPGNFKFASSGCNWFCIGGDPGSATSATNGWQGNIVLTRVYDAPLTQHEVSLLWDEVDVTPEEMDAELVKNVDFISGMGVKAGGSYMITGEGFAEDDQVTLLLTTDNSKTYTATITIQETGALLNLPEGLESGSYRMILTRGEKSQELGVTTLNIMDQYPTGMQVIAHRGYWNTAGSAQNSRASLQNAIRIGCYGSETDVWITSDGQVMVNHDASLKGVTIETSTYDQVKDLTLSNGEKIPMLKDLLDILAEGGNTKLIIEIKTHANEARGKACVAAVVNMVKERGLQDKVEYIAFSLNLCKEVVALDPSAHVAYLNGDQSPASLKYLGIMGLDYTAATYRNNPAWASLADKNGMTTNVWTINDTATMAEMTNCGIHYVTTDNPEEALRVEAAYNAQKENNQ
;
A
#
# COMPACT_ATOMS: atom_id res chain seq x y z
N MET A 1 39.39 7.94 12.37
CA MET A 1 38.43 9.00 12.68
C MET A 1 38.10 8.93 14.16
N LYS A 2 38.32 10.02 14.89
CA LYS A 2 38.00 10.07 16.32
C LYS A 2 36.52 10.33 16.45
N LYS A 3 35.79 9.53 17.23
CA LYS A 3 34.35 9.66 17.42
C LYS A 3 34.04 10.80 18.39
N LEU A 4 33.15 11.71 17.99
CA LEU A 4 32.54 12.70 18.87
C LEU A 4 31.53 11.96 19.76
N PHE A 5 31.67 12.01 21.08
CA PHE A 5 30.69 11.42 22.01
C PHE A 5 29.85 12.58 22.58
N VAL A 6 28.60 12.70 22.14
CA VAL A 6 27.60 13.60 22.72
C VAL A 6 26.86 12.81 23.78
N MET A 7 26.95 13.23 25.02
CA MET A 7 26.24 12.62 26.13
C MET A 7 25.17 13.61 26.63
N ALA A 8 23.91 13.33 26.33
CA ALA A 8 22.80 14.08 26.89
C ALA A 8 22.57 13.67 28.36
N VAL A 9 22.70 14.61 29.28
CA VAL A 9 22.35 14.41 30.69
C VAL A 9 21.01 15.10 30.94
N ALA A 10 19.95 14.31 31.12
CA ALA A 10 18.63 14.83 31.46
C ALA A 10 18.66 15.47 32.84
N LEU A 11 18.57 16.80 32.90
CA LEU A 11 18.30 17.56 34.13
C LEU A 11 16.78 17.70 34.26
N ALA A 12 16.14 16.86 35.09
CA ALA A 12 14.73 16.99 35.40
C ALA A 12 14.46 18.34 36.11
N TRP A 13 13.59 19.16 35.57
CA TRP A 13 13.09 20.39 36.14
C TRP A 13 12.27 20.09 37.41
N GLY A 14 12.71 20.64 38.51
CA GLY A 14 12.02 20.62 39.79
C GLY A 14 13.00 20.77 40.96
N ASN A 15 13.37 22.02 41.34
CA ASN A 15 14.05 22.38 42.57
C ASN A 15 15.15 21.43 43.06
N LEU A 16 16.38 21.55 42.51
CA LEU A 16 17.63 21.23 43.24
C LEU A 16 18.86 21.51 42.39
N LEU A 17 19.28 22.75 42.38
CA LEU A 17 20.58 23.22 41.82
C LEU A 17 21.76 22.84 42.74
N THR A 18 21.76 21.70 43.41
CA THR A 18 22.83 21.35 44.37
C THR A 18 23.33 19.93 44.38
N ASP A 19 23.08 19.12 43.35
CA ASP A 19 23.64 17.75 43.30
C ASP A 19 24.52 17.51 42.09
N TYR A 20 25.82 17.70 42.29
CA TYR A 20 26.86 17.50 41.28
C TYR A 20 26.95 16.07 40.77
N THR A 21 26.91 15.90 39.44
CA THR A 21 27.51 14.74 38.76
C THR A 21 29.02 14.85 38.88
N GLN A 22 29.69 13.93 39.55
CA GLN A 22 31.14 13.94 39.63
C GLN A 22 31.75 13.20 38.47
N MET A 23 32.62 13.86 37.71
CA MET A 23 33.55 13.22 36.80
C MET A 23 34.86 12.95 37.49
N LYS A 24 35.35 11.72 37.43
CA LYS A 24 36.70 11.37 37.89
C LYS A 24 37.43 10.69 36.73
N ALA A 25 38.58 11.23 36.37
CA ALA A 25 39.56 10.51 35.57
C ALA A 25 40.35 9.60 36.52
N GLN A 26 40.31 8.31 36.27
CA GLN A 26 41.09 7.35 37.05
C GLN A 26 42.17 6.73 36.18
N ASN A 27 43.43 6.96 36.57
CA ASN A 27 44.56 6.27 35.98
C ASN A 27 44.62 4.83 36.53
N ALA A 28 44.41 3.84 35.69
CA ALA A 28 44.60 2.44 36.04
C ALA A 28 45.98 1.98 35.48
N GLY A 29 47.06 2.18 36.26
CA GLY A 29 48.37 1.60 35.92
C GLY A 29 49.30 2.50 35.10
N SER A 30 50.55 2.12 35.00
CA SER A 30 51.70 2.90 34.52
C SER A 30 51.76 3.13 32.98
N ASN A 31 50.73 2.89 32.21
CA ASN A 31 50.68 3.15 30.77
C ASN A 31 49.58 4.19 30.47
N ALA A 32 49.97 5.30 29.85
CA ALA A 32 49.07 6.42 29.50
C ALA A 32 47.92 6.08 28.51
N SER A 33 47.84 4.83 28.07
CA SER A 33 46.80 4.34 27.15
C SER A 33 45.50 3.88 27.82
N ASP A 34 45.48 3.74 29.16
CA ASP A 34 44.36 3.13 29.89
C ASP A 34 43.58 4.10 30.79
N THR A 35 43.65 5.40 30.49
CA THR A 35 42.84 6.38 31.23
C THR A 35 41.39 6.27 30.80
N LYS A 36 40.47 6.09 31.76
CA LYS A 36 39.03 6.00 31.55
C LYS A 36 38.35 7.24 32.11
N ILE A 37 37.32 7.71 31.38
CA ILE A 37 36.37 8.70 31.86
C ILE A 37 35.19 7.91 32.40
N ILE A 38 34.90 8.08 33.71
CA ILE A 38 33.80 7.42 34.38
C ILE A 38 32.81 8.50 34.82
N VAL A 39 31.59 8.37 34.38
CA VAL A 39 30.50 9.28 34.76
C VAL A 39 29.65 8.60 35.82
N TYR A 40 29.50 9.27 36.96
CA TYR A 40 28.71 8.80 38.08
C TYR A 40 27.39 9.58 38.14
N GLY A 41 26.29 8.85 38.34
CA GLY A 41 24.99 9.41 38.69
C GLY A 41 24.86 9.64 40.21
N LYS A 42 23.70 10.12 40.60
CA LYS A 42 23.31 10.29 42.01
C LYS A 42 23.49 8.97 42.77
N GLY A 43 24.13 9.03 43.96
CA GLY A 43 24.44 7.83 44.75
C GLY A 43 25.66 7.02 44.27
N GLN A 44 26.55 7.63 43.48
CA GLN A 44 27.77 7.02 42.97
C GLN A 44 27.56 5.83 42.02
N GLN A 45 26.38 5.69 41.43
CA GLN A 45 26.15 4.72 40.35
C GLN A 45 26.96 5.10 39.12
N VAL A 46 27.70 4.15 38.54
CA VAL A 46 28.39 4.37 37.27
C VAL A 46 27.36 4.38 36.14
N LEU A 47 27.23 5.50 35.44
CA LEU A 47 26.32 5.66 34.32
C LEU A 47 27.00 5.31 32.99
N CYS A 48 28.27 5.67 32.87
CA CYS A 48 29.05 5.43 31.66
C CYS A 48 30.55 5.32 31.98
N THR A 49 31.26 4.51 31.19
CA THR A 49 32.72 4.40 31.22
C THR A 49 33.22 4.39 29.77
N VAL A 50 34.10 5.35 29.41
CA VAL A 50 34.70 5.47 28.08
C VAL A 50 36.23 5.61 28.21
N ASN A 51 36.97 5.13 27.22
CA ASN A 51 38.42 5.36 27.18
C ASN A 51 38.69 6.81 26.77
N SER A 52 39.59 7.50 27.50
CA SER A 52 39.84 8.92 27.27
C SER A 52 40.44 9.23 25.88
N ASN A 53 41.07 8.24 25.24
CA ASN A 53 41.63 8.36 23.90
C ASN A 53 40.57 8.25 22.78
N GLU A 54 39.33 7.87 23.13
CA GLU A 54 38.18 7.78 22.23
C GLU A 54 37.31 9.03 22.26
N VAL A 55 37.64 10.00 23.16
CA VAL A 55 36.81 11.19 23.43
C VAL A 55 37.60 12.44 23.04
N ASP A 56 37.11 13.17 22.05
CA ASP A 56 37.71 14.47 21.64
C ASP A 56 37.17 15.63 22.50
N SER A 57 35.90 15.59 22.88
CA SER A 57 35.30 16.59 23.75
C SER A 57 34.09 16.01 24.50
N ILE A 58 33.76 16.62 25.63
CA ILE A 58 32.54 16.30 26.38
C ILE A 58 31.71 17.58 26.41
N VAL A 59 30.54 17.50 25.84
CA VAL A 59 29.57 18.60 25.81
C VAL A 59 28.37 18.20 26.66
N PHE A 60 27.97 19.07 27.57
CA PHE A 60 26.72 18.92 28.33
C PHE A 60 25.63 19.72 27.61
N THR A 61 24.62 19.03 27.14
CA THR A 61 23.44 19.65 26.51
C THR A 61 22.22 19.46 27.39
N GLU A 62 21.33 20.43 27.35
CA GLU A 62 20.00 20.27 27.94
C GLU A 62 19.25 19.20 27.14
N ALA A 63 18.56 18.29 27.82
CA ALA A 63 17.80 17.24 27.15
C ALA A 63 16.44 17.77 26.68
N ALA A 64 16.00 17.33 25.53
CA ALA A 64 14.65 17.58 25.04
C ALA A 64 13.60 17.05 26.02
N PRO A 65 12.43 17.72 26.15
CA PRO A 65 11.32 17.22 26.96
C PRO A 65 10.85 15.85 26.44
N LYS A 66 10.49 14.96 27.38
CA LYS A 66 9.94 13.65 27.04
C LYS A 66 8.43 13.73 26.92
N ALA A 67 7.89 13.11 25.89
CA ALA A 67 6.46 12.97 25.74
C ALA A 67 5.89 12.04 26.84
N ASP A 68 4.91 12.52 27.56
CA ASP A 68 4.34 11.86 28.72
C ASP A 68 2.92 11.33 28.49
N MET A 69 2.26 11.75 27.41
CA MET A 69 0.93 11.29 27.03
C MET A 69 0.93 10.26 25.90
N LEU A 70 1.79 10.45 24.90
CA LEU A 70 1.94 9.54 23.76
C LEU A 70 3.35 9.69 23.16
N ASP A 71 4.06 8.60 22.96
CA ASP A 71 5.32 8.52 22.19
C ASP A 71 5.33 7.22 21.39
N VAL A 72 4.99 7.31 20.11
CA VAL A 72 4.81 6.12 19.27
C VAL A 72 6.12 5.70 18.62
N VAL A 73 6.48 4.45 18.84
CA VAL A 73 7.63 3.77 18.22
C VAL A 73 7.13 2.68 17.28
N PHE A 74 7.69 2.66 16.08
CA PHE A 74 7.41 1.63 15.08
C PHE A 74 8.45 0.50 15.14
N HIS A 75 8.02 -0.72 14.82
CA HIS A 75 8.85 -1.93 14.82
C HIS A 75 9.02 -2.51 13.41
N ALA A 76 10.00 -3.39 13.27
CA ALA A 76 10.34 -4.02 11.99
C ALA A 76 9.20 -4.84 11.38
N ASP A 77 8.31 -5.40 12.20
CA ASP A 77 7.15 -6.20 11.78
C ASP A 77 5.93 -5.40 11.36
N GLY A 78 6.04 -4.06 11.36
CA GLY A 78 4.94 -3.15 11.05
C GLY A 78 4.06 -2.80 12.25
N SER A 79 4.27 -3.42 13.41
CA SER A 79 3.59 -3.03 14.64
C SER A 79 4.10 -1.69 15.17
N ALA A 80 3.35 -1.11 16.09
CA ALA A 80 3.76 0.10 16.80
C ALA A 80 3.32 0.02 18.27
N GLU A 81 4.07 0.68 19.15
CA GLU A 81 3.76 0.77 20.56
C GLU A 81 3.91 2.20 21.08
N ASP A 82 3.19 2.52 22.13
CA ASP A 82 3.35 3.75 22.90
C ASP A 82 4.30 3.51 24.06
N ILE A 83 5.48 4.13 24.00
CA ILE A 83 6.50 4.05 25.06
C ILE A 83 6.37 5.16 26.12
N SER A 84 5.34 6.02 26.03
CA SER A 84 5.06 7.03 27.04
C SER A 84 4.65 6.39 28.38
N PRO A 85 4.71 7.13 29.51
CA PRO A 85 4.20 6.66 30.79
C PRO A 85 2.73 6.19 30.77
N MET A 86 1.92 6.67 29.83
CA MET A 86 0.52 6.26 29.69
C MET A 86 0.30 4.92 29.02
N GLN A 87 1.29 4.42 28.25
CA GLN A 87 1.26 3.09 27.60
C GLN A 87 -0.07 2.81 26.88
N ASN A 88 -0.51 3.75 26.04
CA ASN A 88 -1.75 3.59 25.29
C ASN A 88 -1.65 2.43 24.31
N THR A 89 -2.75 1.72 24.08
CA THR A 89 -2.80 0.70 23.04
C THR A 89 -2.75 1.34 21.66
N VAL A 90 -1.78 0.94 20.83
CA VAL A 90 -1.66 1.31 19.43
C VAL A 90 -2.18 0.15 18.57
N GLU A 91 -3.27 0.38 17.86
CA GLU A 91 -3.91 -0.61 16.99
C GLU A 91 -3.54 -0.33 15.54
N GLN A 92 -2.94 -1.30 14.84
CA GLN A 92 -2.72 -1.23 13.39
C GLN A 92 -3.99 -1.66 12.66
N VAL A 93 -4.46 -0.84 11.74
CA VAL A 93 -5.64 -1.11 10.91
C VAL A 93 -5.23 -1.17 9.43
N GLY A 94 -5.59 -2.27 8.77
CA GLY A 94 -5.27 -2.48 7.35
C GLY A 94 -3.83 -2.96 7.10
N THR A 95 -3.49 -3.15 5.84
CA THR A 95 -2.21 -3.76 5.40
C THR A 95 -1.36 -2.86 4.50
N GLY A 96 -1.81 -1.64 4.22
CA GLY A 96 -1.11 -0.68 3.34
C GLY A 96 -0.04 0.18 4.04
N THR A 97 0.25 -0.09 5.32
CA THR A 97 1.34 0.54 6.06
C THR A 97 2.44 -0.47 6.29
N TYR A 98 3.64 -0.09 6.00
CA TYR A 98 4.83 -0.89 6.29
C TYR A 98 5.88 -0.01 6.98
N THR A 99 6.82 -0.65 7.66
CA THR A 99 7.88 0.02 8.38
C THR A 99 9.22 -0.31 7.76
N ARG A 100 10.13 0.65 7.78
CA ARG A 100 11.53 0.47 7.39
C ARG A 100 12.44 1.14 8.40
N PHE A 101 13.67 0.65 8.56
CA PHE A 101 14.66 1.32 9.36
C PHE A 101 15.20 2.53 8.60
N SER A 102 15.21 3.70 9.23
CA SER A 102 15.84 4.91 8.72
C SER A 102 17.17 5.12 9.45
N ASN A 103 18.28 5.09 8.71
CA ASN A 103 19.58 5.38 9.28
C ASN A 103 19.69 6.86 9.69
N ALA A 104 18.99 7.76 8.98
CA ALA A 104 18.92 9.17 9.29
C ALA A 104 18.38 9.42 10.70
N TYR A 105 17.31 8.73 11.05
CA TYR A 105 16.63 8.91 12.33
C TYR A 105 16.97 7.81 13.34
N ASN A 106 17.82 6.84 12.98
CA ASN A 106 18.22 5.69 13.80
C ASN A 106 17.03 4.98 14.47
N ARG A 107 15.92 4.82 13.71
CA ARG A 107 14.68 4.17 14.15
C ARG A 107 13.88 3.62 12.99
N TYR A 108 12.92 2.76 13.30
CA TYR A 108 11.91 2.38 12.30
C TYR A 108 10.95 3.54 12.06
N ILE A 109 10.61 3.75 10.79
CA ILE A 109 9.63 4.74 10.35
C ILE A 109 8.48 4.06 9.64
N ALA A 110 7.28 4.59 9.75
CA ALA A 110 6.11 4.07 9.06
C ALA A 110 5.95 4.74 7.69
N THR A 111 5.73 3.95 6.64
CA THR A 111 5.41 4.42 5.30
C THR A 111 3.97 4.06 4.96
N PHE A 112 3.20 5.05 4.59
CA PHE A 112 1.79 4.93 4.23
C PHE A 112 1.62 5.02 2.72
N THR A 113 1.00 4.00 2.13
CA THR A 113 0.69 3.94 0.69
C THR A 113 -0.74 4.40 0.38
N ASN A 114 -1.43 4.95 1.37
CA ASN A 114 -2.74 5.56 1.16
C ASN A 114 -2.65 6.61 0.04
N THR A 115 -3.69 6.70 -0.76
CA THR A 115 -3.83 7.87 -1.64
C THR A 115 -4.30 9.07 -0.82
N TRP A 116 -3.99 10.29 -1.25
CA TRP A 116 -4.53 11.53 -0.67
C TRP A 116 -6.03 11.63 -0.98
N THR A 117 -6.77 10.61 -0.60
CA THR A 117 -8.21 10.51 -0.80
C THR A 117 -8.92 10.40 0.54
N SER A 118 -10.23 10.41 0.49
CA SER A 118 -11.06 10.51 1.68
C SER A 118 -10.92 9.37 2.70
N ASN A 119 -10.62 8.13 2.28
CA ASN A 119 -10.67 6.97 3.16
C ASN A 119 -9.36 6.17 3.11
N PRO A 120 -8.47 6.33 4.11
CA PRO A 120 -7.26 5.51 4.19
C PRO A 120 -7.62 4.04 4.44
N THR A 121 -6.93 3.15 3.75
CA THR A 121 -7.07 1.69 3.92
C THR A 121 -6.16 1.16 5.01
N SER A 122 -5.20 1.98 5.47
CA SER A 122 -4.21 1.58 6.48
C SER A 122 -3.81 2.78 7.34
N TYR A 123 -3.80 2.59 8.67
CA TYR A 123 -3.46 3.61 9.65
C TYR A 123 -3.21 2.97 11.02
N TYR A 124 -2.66 3.74 11.98
CA TYR A 124 -2.63 3.36 13.39
C TYR A 124 -3.65 4.16 14.17
N ARG A 125 -4.26 3.53 15.18
CA ARG A 125 -5.32 4.09 16.00
C ARG A 125 -4.95 4.01 17.48
N ILE A 126 -5.06 5.13 18.19
CA ILE A 126 -4.85 5.24 19.63
C ILE A 126 -6.12 5.80 20.26
N ASN A 127 -6.90 4.94 20.92
CA ASN A 127 -8.21 5.30 21.45
C ASN A 127 -8.11 5.83 22.89
N PHE A 128 -8.54 7.08 23.10
CA PHE A 128 -8.62 7.72 24.41
C PHE A 128 -10.04 8.14 24.81
N GLU A 129 -11.09 7.63 24.15
CA GLU A 129 -12.50 7.97 24.41
C GLU A 129 -12.87 7.85 25.89
N ASN A 130 -12.44 6.77 26.53
CA ASN A 130 -12.73 6.46 27.93
C ASN A 130 -11.56 6.74 28.89
N ASN A 131 -10.43 7.27 28.41
CA ASN A 131 -9.29 7.62 29.22
C ASN A 131 -9.47 9.05 29.80
N THR A 132 -10.03 9.13 31.02
CA THR A 132 -10.34 10.41 31.68
C THR A 132 -9.10 11.23 31.99
N GLU A 133 -7.98 10.59 32.32
CA GLU A 133 -6.71 11.26 32.62
C GLU A 133 -6.12 11.88 31.33
N PHE A 134 -6.03 11.11 30.28
CA PHE A 134 -5.57 11.59 28.95
C PHE A 134 -6.41 12.80 28.49
N ARG A 135 -7.73 12.67 28.58
CA ARG A 135 -8.66 13.75 28.18
C ARG A 135 -8.49 15.01 29.03
N LYS A 136 -8.30 14.85 30.34
CA LYS A 136 -8.08 15.99 31.22
C LYS A 136 -6.80 16.74 30.84
N LYS A 137 -5.68 16.05 30.72
CA LYS A 137 -4.39 16.61 30.34
C LYS A 137 -4.47 17.32 28.99
N LEU A 138 -5.04 16.67 27.97
CA LEU A 138 -5.23 17.26 26.64
C LEU A 138 -6.05 18.57 26.70
N ALA A 139 -7.04 18.66 27.59
CA ALA A 139 -7.90 19.83 27.75
C ALA A 139 -7.29 20.96 28.58
N ASP A 140 -6.22 20.72 29.32
CA ASP A 140 -5.56 21.74 30.16
C ASP A 140 -4.44 22.51 29.39
N GLY A 141 -4.11 22.09 28.18
CA GLY A 141 -3.08 22.62 27.31
C GLY A 141 -2.19 21.47 26.83
N HIS A 142 -1.76 21.48 25.58
CA HIS A 142 -0.99 20.37 25.03
C HIS A 142 -0.07 20.77 23.89
N THR A 143 0.91 19.93 23.65
CA THR A 143 1.77 20.00 22.47
C THR A 143 1.64 18.71 21.68
N LEU A 144 1.50 18.82 20.37
CA LEU A 144 1.64 17.71 19.41
C LEU A 144 2.94 17.88 18.63
N GLU A 145 3.63 16.78 18.42
CA GLU A 145 4.86 16.71 17.62
C GLU A 145 4.76 15.60 16.60
N MET A 146 5.26 15.86 15.40
CA MET A 146 5.43 14.85 14.35
C MET A 146 6.64 15.15 13.48
N VAL A 147 7.24 14.09 12.92
CA VAL A 147 8.18 14.19 11.80
C VAL A 147 7.62 13.41 10.64
N VAL A 148 7.41 14.10 9.52
CA VAL A 148 6.69 13.56 8.35
C VAL A 148 7.38 13.92 7.04
N MET A 149 7.23 13.04 6.05
CA MET A 149 7.65 13.28 4.66
C MET A 149 6.48 12.93 3.73
N PRO A 150 5.90 13.88 3.01
CA PRO A 150 4.86 13.59 2.04
C PRO A 150 5.45 12.90 0.79
N ASN A 151 4.67 11.98 0.21
CA ASN A 151 5.04 11.31 -1.03
C ASN A 151 3.89 11.42 -2.04
N TYR A 152 3.93 12.46 -2.87
CA TYR A 152 2.98 12.66 -3.97
C TYR A 152 3.75 12.97 -5.27
N ASN A 153 3.15 12.68 -6.40
CA ASN A 153 3.73 12.94 -7.72
C ASN A 153 3.21 14.25 -8.30
N GLY A 154 4.12 15.12 -8.71
CA GLY A 154 3.77 16.39 -9.37
C GLY A 154 3.22 17.46 -8.42
N THR A 155 2.00 17.90 -8.63
CA THR A 155 1.36 18.94 -7.81
C THR A 155 0.72 18.33 -6.58
N ILE A 156 0.84 19.01 -5.43
CA ILE A 156 0.17 18.61 -4.19
C ILE A 156 -1.33 18.42 -4.44
N PRO A 157 -1.92 17.29 -4.06
CA PRO A 157 -3.34 17.02 -4.31
C PRO A 157 -4.26 18.04 -3.66
N ASN A 158 -5.33 18.41 -4.36
CA ASN A 158 -6.31 19.40 -3.87
C ASN A 158 -7.36 18.78 -2.93
N THR A 159 -6.89 18.07 -1.91
CA THR A 159 -7.74 17.42 -0.90
C THR A 159 -7.10 17.57 0.48
N GLU A 160 -7.92 17.63 1.53
CA GLU A 160 -7.40 17.55 2.89
C GLU A 160 -6.70 16.20 3.11
N CYS A 161 -5.52 16.23 3.73
CA CYS A 161 -4.92 15.06 4.29
C CYS A 161 -4.38 15.35 5.70
N LYS A 162 -4.43 14.35 6.57
CA LYS A 162 -4.13 14.50 7.98
C LYS A 162 -3.13 13.44 8.41
N PRO A 163 -1.86 13.78 8.59
CA PRO A 163 -0.84 12.81 8.98
C PRO A 163 -0.99 12.30 10.41
N PHE A 164 -1.38 13.20 11.34
CA PHE A 164 -1.57 12.88 12.75
C PHE A 164 -2.66 13.77 13.35
N SER A 165 -3.81 13.17 13.67
CA SER A 165 -4.97 13.96 14.11
C SER A 165 -6.00 13.15 14.92
N ALA A 166 -6.83 13.89 15.64
CA ALA A 166 -8.03 13.43 16.34
C ALA A 166 -9.14 14.48 16.15
N MET A 167 -9.58 14.68 14.88
CA MET A 167 -10.42 15.81 14.49
C MET A 167 -11.74 15.36 13.83
N GLN A 168 -12.82 15.25 14.63
CA GLN A 168 -14.16 15.00 14.10
C GLN A 168 -15.21 15.86 14.84
N SER A 169 -15.58 16.98 14.23
CA SER A 169 -16.46 18.00 14.85
C SER A 169 -15.93 18.60 16.15
N GLY A 170 -14.65 18.48 16.40
CA GLY A 170 -13.88 18.88 17.58
C GLY A 170 -12.55 18.14 17.60
N GLY A 171 -11.69 18.41 18.58
CA GLY A 171 -10.39 17.76 18.74
C GLY A 171 -9.19 18.62 18.34
N THR A 172 -8.07 17.98 18.02
CA THR A 172 -6.80 18.62 17.67
C THR A 172 -6.03 17.76 16.69
N GLY A 173 -5.09 18.36 15.94
CA GLY A 173 -4.23 17.63 15.02
C GLY A 173 -3.55 18.48 13.99
N PHE A 174 -2.83 17.81 13.11
CA PHE A 174 -2.18 18.41 11.96
C PHE A 174 -2.91 18.07 10.67
N LEU A 175 -2.89 19.01 9.74
CA LEU A 175 -3.36 18.78 8.39
C LEU A 175 -2.51 19.52 7.36
N VAL A 176 -2.56 18.99 6.14
CA VAL A 176 -2.18 19.70 4.92
C VAL A 176 -3.46 19.89 4.12
N THR A 177 -3.77 21.08 3.74
CA THR A 177 -5.06 21.38 3.12
C THR A 177 -4.98 22.35 1.96
N THR A 178 -5.90 22.15 1.03
CA THR A 178 -6.30 23.12 0.03
C THR A 178 -7.68 23.66 0.38
N ILE A 179 -7.79 24.58 1.30
CA ILE A 179 -9.06 25.27 1.47
C ILE A 179 -9.10 26.46 0.49
N SER A 180 -10.20 26.60 -0.24
CA SER A 180 -10.46 27.73 -1.12
C SER A 180 -10.27 29.05 -0.37
N GLY A 181 -9.44 29.94 -0.90
CA GLY A 181 -9.13 31.23 -0.30
C GLY A 181 -7.64 31.41 -0.02
N SER A 182 -7.30 32.04 1.10
CA SER A 182 -5.92 32.41 1.48
C SER A 182 -5.07 31.27 2.08
N ARG A 183 -5.62 30.05 2.20
CA ARG A 183 -4.96 28.90 2.80
C ARG A 183 -4.74 27.85 1.72
N GLN A 184 -3.50 27.72 1.24
CA GLN A 184 -3.21 26.80 0.14
C GLN A 184 -2.10 25.83 0.54
N ASN A 185 -2.46 24.56 0.66
CA ASN A 185 -1.52 23.43 0.69
C ASN A 185 -0.42 23.50 1.75
N GLU A 186 -0.62 24.24 2.83
CA GLU A 186 0.37 24.43 3.88
C GLU A 186 0.16 23.51 5.09
N LEU A 187 1.24 23.23 5.81
CA LEU A 187 1.19 22.53 7.09
C LEU A 187 0.46 23.40 8.12
N CYS A 188 -0.57 22.84 8.76
CA CYS A 188 -1.38 23.54 9.74
C CYS A 188 -1.53 22.73 11.03
N PHE A 189 -1.59 23.44 12.15
CA PHE A 189 -2.03 22.91 13.45
C PHE A 189 -3.41 23.46 13.80
N LEU A 190 -4.33 22.59 14.22
CA LEU A 190 -5.72 22.93 14.49
C LEU A 190 -6.23 22.42 15.83
N PRO A 191 -6.22 23.18 16.90
CA PRO A 191 -7.04 22.91 18.08
C PRO A 191 -8.47 23.44 17.87
N ASN A 192 -9.48 22.71 18.33
CA ASN A 192 -10.86 23.20 18.42
C ASN A 192 -11.15 23.70 19.85
N VAL A 193 -11.58 24.92 19.96
CA VAL A 193 -11.88 25.56 21.25
C VAL A 193 -13.29 26.13 21.28
N THR A 194 -13.90 26.11 22.46
CA THR A 194 -15.23 26.65 22.72
C THR A 194 -15.12 27.96 23.50
N THR A 195 -15.64 29.03 22.94
CA THR A 195 -15.73 30.35 23.57
C THR A 195 -17.20 30.78 23.56
N SER A 196 -17.75 31.14 24.74
CA SER A 196 -19.15 31.62 24.85
C SER A 196 -20.20 30.67 24.25
N GLY A 197 -20.00 29.36 24.40
CA GLY A 197 -20.93 28.32 23.92
C GLY A 197 -20.78 27.93 22.45
N SER A 198 -19.96 28.62 21.68
CA SER A 198 -19.66 28.27 20.28
C SER A 198 -18.27 27.67 20.14
N SER A 199 -18.18 26.54 19.42
CA SER A 199 -16.89 25.91 19.11
C SER A 199 -16.35 26.40 17.78
N THR A 200 -15.03 26.61 17.70
CA THR A 200 -14.36 27.10 16.49
C THR A 200 -13.00 26.42 16.33
N TRP A 201 -12.71 25.98 15.12
CA TRP A 201 -11.38 25.58 14.72
C TRP A 201 -10.43 26.77 14.68
N ARG A 202 -9.30 26.66 15.34
CA ARG A 202 -8.25 27.68 15.34
C ARG A 202 -7.13 27.24 14.40
N TRP A 203 -6.98 27.97 13.29
CA TRP A 203 -6.08 27.63 12.21
C TRP A 203 -4.71 28.27 12.40
N ALA A 204 -3.78 27.56 13.00
CA ALA A 204 -2.38 27.97 13.02
C ALA A 204 -1.71 27.47 11.74
N THR A 205 -1.73 28.31 10.71
CA THR A 205 -1.16 28.04 9.38
C THR A 205 0.32 28.40 9.38
N SER A 206 1.19 27.51 8.87
CA SER A 206 2.64 27.72 8.92
C SER A 206 3.21 28.55 7.76
N GLY A 207 2.47 28.70 6.67
CA GLY A 207 2.99 29.25 5.40
C GLY A 207 3.95 28.30 4.67
N VAL A 208 4.16 27.07 5.18
CA VAL A 208 5.06 26.09 4.58
C VAL A 208 4.26 25.09 3.76
N VAL A 209 4.49 25.08 2.45
CA VAL A 209 3.93 24.09 1.52
C VAL A 209 4.88 22.89 1.48
N PRO A 210 4.50 21.72 2.03
CA PRO A 210 5.41 20.60 2.10
C PRO A 210 5.69 20.04 0.71
N GLN A 211 6.97 19.87 0.39
CA GLN A 211 7.44 19.29 -0.87
C GLN A 211 7.51 17.76 -0.76
N PRO A 212 7.25 17.01 -1.84
CA PRO A 212 7.36 15.56 -1.83
C PRO A 212 8.81 15.14 -1.55
N LYS A 213 8.96 14.06 -0.79
CA LYS A 213 10.27 13.47 -0.41
C LYS A 213 11.15 14.39 0.47
N VAL A 214 10.59 15.42 1.09
CA VAL A 214 11.26 16.29 2.07
C VAL A 214 10.67 16.05 3.44
N TYR A 215 11.52 15.84 4.45
CA TYR A 215 11.11 15.68 5.83
C TYR A 215 10.83 17.02 6.51
N TYR A 216 9.80 17.05 7.32
CA TYR A 216 9.41 18.20 8.13
C TYR A 216 9.17 17.76 9.58
N HIS A 217 9.85 18.43 10.51
CA HIS A 217 9.50 18.41 11.92
C HIS A 217 8.43 19.46 12.19
N VAL A 218 7.28 19.06 12.67
CA VAL A 218 6.14 19.97 12.91
C VAL A 218 5.69 19.84 14.35
N VAL A 219 5.63 20.99 15.03
CA VAL A 219 5.14 21.06 16.41
C VAL A 219 3.98 22.05 16.48
N GLY A 220 2.87 21.61 17.08
CA GLY A 220 1.70 22.41 17.37
C GLY A 220 1.48 22.53 18.85
N VAL A 221 1.43 23.75 19.36
CA VAL A 221 1.24 24.02 20.80
C VAL A 221 -0.08 24.75 21.01
N TRP A 222 -0.95 24.24 21.85
CA TRP A 222 -2.10 24.99 22.35
C TRP A 222 -1.91 25.32 23.82
N ASN A 223 -1.73 26.62 24.10
CA ASN A 223 -1.57 27.15 25.45
C ASN A 223 -2.92 27.77 25.90
N LYS A 224 -3.61 27.05 26.79
CA LYS A 224 -4.90 27.45 27.31
C LYS A 224 -4.82 28.72 28.15
N GLU A 225 -3.77 28.87 28.99
CA GLU A 225 -3.60 30.00 29.88
C GLU A 225 -3.36 31.30 29.11
N GLU A 226 -2.53 31.24 28.07
CA GLU A 226 -2.28 32.38 27.18
C GLU A 226 -3.42 32.62 26.20
N GLY A 227 -4.30 31.62 25.99
CA GLY A 227 -5.34 31.64 24.97
C GLY A 227 -4.78 31.70 23.55
N LYS A 228 -3.67 30.99 23.30
CA LYS A 228 -2.95 31.03 22.04
C LYS A 228 -2.67 29.63 21.49
N ALA A 229 -2.49 29.56 20.18
CA ALA A 229 -1.94 28.39 19.51
C ALA A 229 -0.76 28.80 18.64
N TYR A 230 0.27 27.95 18.64
CA TYR A 230 1.54 28.14 17.95
C TYR A 230 1.78 26.98 17.00
N VAL A 231 2.38 27.25 15.83
CA VAL A 231 2.89 26.23 14.92
C VAL A 231 4.35 26.48 14.60
N TYR A 232 5.16 25.45 14.78
CA TYR A 232 6.58 25.44 14.46
C TYR A 232 6.83 24.45 13.32
N VAL A 233 7.76 24.79 12.45
CA VAL A 233 8.27 23.88 11.41
C VAL A 233 9.80 23.96 11.42
N ASN A 234 10.43 22.80 11.56
CA ASN A 234 11.88 22.65 11.64
C ASN A 234 12.51 23.56 12.73
N GLY A 235 11.95 23.48 13.94
CA GLY A 235 12.39 24.24 15.11
C GLY A 235 12.01 25.72 15.11
N GLU A 236 11.55 26.28 14.00
CA GLU A 236 11.22 27.70 13.88
C GLU A 236 9.74 27.98 14.12
N LEU A 237 9.42 28.99 14.92
CA LEU A 237 8.07 29.51 15.06
C LEU A 237 7.59 30.12 13.75
N LYS A 238 6.58 29.53 13.14
CA LYS A 238 6.01 30.03 11.88
C LYS A 238 4.80 30.92 12.07
N ASN A 239 3.96 30.63 13.07
CA ASN A 239 2.77 31.45 13.34
C ASN A 239 2.29 31.31 14.77
N THR A 240 1.63 32.38 15.24
CA THR A 240 0.92 32.44 16.53
C THR A 240 -0.46 33.02 16.29
N ILE A 241 -1.50 32.37 16.81
CA ILE A 241 -2.89 32.81 16.64
C ILE A 241 -3.62 32.85 18.00
N ASP A 242 -4.66 33.64 18.10
CA ASP A 242 -5.55 33.63 19.24
C ASP A 242 -6.43 32.36 19.25
N ALA A 243 -6.36 31.62 20.35
CA ALA A 243 -7.11 30.38 20.57
C ALA A 243 -7.66 30.29 22.01
N PRO A 244 -8.36 31.37 22.51
CA PRO A 244 -8.90 31.38 23.86
C PRO A 244 -10.11 30.44 23.97
N GLY A 245 -10.30 29.87 25.16
CA GLY A 245 -11.47 29.06 25.51
C GLY A 245 -11.14 27.70 26.09
N ASN A 246 -12.15 26.83 26.11
CA ASN A 246 -11.99 25.45 26.57
C ASN A 246 -11.83 24.50 25.38
N PHE A 247 -10.99 23.50 25.53
CA PHE A 247 -10.82 22.47 24.50
C PHE A 247 -12.14 21.76 24.21
N LYS A 248 -12.47 21.61 22.95
CA LYS A 248 -13.62 20.83 22.51
C LYS A 248 -13.15 19.48 21.96
N PHE A 249 -13.53 18.42 22.62
CA PHE A 249 -13.30 17.06 22.17
C PHE A 249 -14.04 16.74 20.88
N ALA A 250 -13.57 15.75 20.17
CA ALA A 250 -14.26 15.17 19.01
C ALA A 250 -15.64 14.60 19.39
N SER A 251 -16.46 14.31 18.42
CA SER A 251 -17.74 13.64 18.62
C SER A 251 -17.55 12.30 19.35
N SER A 252 -18.56 11.87 20.09
CA SER A 252 -18.55 10.59 20.81
C SER A 252 -18.18 9.43 19.86
N GLY A 253 -17.28 8.58 20.32
CA GLY A 253 -16.69 7.51 19.53
C GLY A 253 -15.51 7.92 18.65
N CYS A 254 -15.25 9.22 18.46
CA CYS A 254 -14.18 9.72 17.60
C CYS A 254 -12.99 10.32 18.39
N ASN A 255 -12.95 10.15 19.72
CA ASN A 255 -11.82 10.60 20.53
C ASN A 255 -10.69 9.55 20.50
N TRP A 256 -10.02 9.46 19.36
CA TRP A 256 -8.84 8.66 19.15
C TRP A 256 -7.90 9.37 18.17
N PHE A 257 -6.60 9.25 18.41
CA PHE A 257 -5.60 9.72 17.45
C PHE A 257 -5.47 8.71 16.30
N CYS A 258 -5.43 9.25 15.10
CA CYS A 258 -5.09 8.54 13.87
C CYS A 258 -3.70 8.96 13.41
N ILE A 259 -2.83 7.98 13.18
CA ILE A 259 -1.56 8.18 12.48
C ILE A 259 -1.75 7.66 11.07
N GLY A 260 -1.64 8.54 10.06
CA GLY A 260 -1.92 8.22 8.67
C GLY A 260 -3.33 8.57 8.20
N GLY A 261 -4.08 9.36 8.97
CA GLY A 261 -5.44 9.82 8.66
C GLY A 261 -6.09 10.62 9.79
N ASP A 262 -7.41 10.66 9.78
CA ASP A 262 -8.26 11.31 10.79
C ASP A 262 -9.46 10.43 11.16
N PRO A 263 -9.97 10.45 12.40
CA PRO A 263 -11.20 9.79 12.73
C PRO A 263 -12.37 10.20 11.85
N GLY A 264 -12.96 9.28 11.11
CA GLY A 264 -14.18 9.49 10.34
C GLY A 264 -15.43 9.02 11.09
N SER A 265 -15.26 7.99 11.92
CA SER A 265 -16.28 7.42 12.81
C SER A 265 -15.62 6.73 13.99
N ALA A 266 -16.38 5.98 14.78
CA ALA A 266 -15.82 5.17 15.86
C ALA A 266 -14.89 4.05 15.38
N THR A 267 -14.98 3.63 14.13
CA THR A 267 -14.28 2.45 13.57
C THR A 267 -13.58 2.69 12.23
N SER A 268 -13.67 3.88 11.66
CA SER A 268 -13.08 4.18 10.34
C SER A 268 -12.36 5.51 10.34
N ALA A 269 -11.32 5.62 9.53
CA ALA A 269 -10.58 6.85 9.27
C ALA A 269 -10.98 7.50 7.94
N THR A 270 -10.67 8.80 7.81
CA THR A 270 -10.80 9.62 6.59
C THR A 270 -9.51 10.41 6.37
N ASN A 271 -9.42 11.16 5.27
CA ASN A 271 -8.35 12.13 4.98
C ASN A 271 -6.95 11.52 5.09
N GLY A 272 -6.74 10.39 4.41
CA GLY A 272 -5.54 9.57 4.49
C GLY A 272 -4.25 10.29 4.11
N TRP A 273 -3.17 9.94 4.81
CA TRP A 273 -1.81 10.38 4.53
C TRP A 273 -1.10 9.43 3.58
N GLN A 274 -0.31 9.98 2.66
CA GLN A 274 0.63 9.26 1.80
C GLN A 274 2.04 9.79 2.05
N GLY A 275 2.93 8.91 2.49
CA GLY A 275 4.32 9.27 2.81
C GLY A 275 4.82 8.65 4.11
N ASN A 276 5.96 9.13 4.59
CA ASN A 276 6.57 8.61 5.80
C ASN A 276 6.14 9.38 7.03
N ILE A 277 6.06 8.68 8.16
CA ILE A 277 5.96 9.25 9.51
C ILE A 277 7.06 8.63 10.36
N VAL A 278 7.93 9.49 10.92
CA VAL A 278 9.10 9.09 11.71
C VAL A 278 8.75 8.96 13.18
N LEU A 279 8.01 9.93 13.69
CA LEU A 279 7.54 9.97 15.07
C LEU A 279 6.21 10.73 15.18
N THR A 280 5.45 10.41 16.21
CA THR A 280 4.28 11.17 16.67
C THR A 280 4.26 11.17 18.18
N ARG A 281 4.17 12.36 18.78
CA ARG A 281 4.21 12.55 20.22
C ARG A 281 3.13 13.50 20.70
N VAL A 282 2.67 13.32 21.94
CA VAL A 282 1.74 14.21 22.66
C VAL A 282 2.28 14.48 24.04
N TYR A 283 2.34 15.76 24.42
CA TYR A 283 2.80 16.25 25.70
C TYR A 283 1.62 16.87 26.46
N ASP A 284 1.59 16.72 27.78
CA ASP A 284 0.54 17.26 28.67
C ASP A 284 0.74 18.76 29.02
N ALA A 285 1.75 19.39 28.41
CA ALA A 285 2.09 20.78 28.61
C ALA A 285 2.19 21.56 27.31
N PRO A 286 1.85 22.85 27.30
CA PRO A 286 2.20 23.76 26.21
C PRO A 286 3.70 24.07 26.27
N LEU A 287 4.51 23.40 25.43
CA LEU A 287 5.95 23.58 25.39
C LEU A 287 6.33 25.00 24.95
N THR A 288 7.39 25.52 25.55
CA THR A 288 7.99 26.82 25.20
C THR A 288 8.77 26.73 23.88
N GLN A 289 9.08 27.87 23.27
CA GLN A 289 9.90 27.93 22.07
C GLN A 289 11.30 27.30 22.29
N HIS A 290 11.88 27.46 23.48
CA HIS A 290 13.15 26.83 23.81
C HIS A 290 13.04 25.30 23.85
N GLU A 291 12.00 24.76 24.50
CA GLU A 291 11.77 23.31 24.53
C GLU A 291 11.49 22.74 23.14
N VAL A 292 10.78 23.47 22.28
CA VAL A 292 10.58 23.07 20.86
C VAL A 292 11.91 23.09 20.10
N SER A 293 12.85 24.02 20.40
CA SER A 293 14.16 23.97 19.78
C SER A 293 14.99 22.76 20.20
N LEU A 294 14.85 22.29 21.44
CA LEU A 294 15.50 21.06 21.92
C LEU A 294 14.91 19.81 21.24
N LEU A 295 13.60 19.79 20.95
CA LEU A 295 13.00 18.71 20.14
C LEU A 295 13.56 18.70 18.73
N TRP A 296 13.73 19.87 18.11
CA TRP A 296 14.35 19.98 16.79
C TRP A 296 15.81 19.49 16.78
N ASP A 297 16.60 19.87 17.81
CA ASP A 297 17.98 19.42 17.94
C ASP A 297 18.08 17.89 18.10
N GLU A 298 17.05 17.23 18.68
CA GLU A 298 16.99 15.76 18.77
C GLU A 298 16.77 15.10 17.40
N VAL A 299 16.05 15.75 16.50
CA VAL A 299 15.62 15.18 15.22
C VAL A 299 16.25 15.85 13.99
N ASP A 300 17.05 16.91 14.20
CA ASP A 300 17.73 17.62 13.12
C ASP A 300 18.78 16.71 12.47
N VAL A 301 18.31 16.04 11.48
CA VAL A 301 19.10 15.27 10.52
C VAL A 301 18.87 15.88 9.15
N THR A 302 19.92 16.11 8.40
CA THR A 302 19.82 16.47 6.99
C THR A 302 19.44 15.21 6.18
N PRO A 303 18.15 14.95 5.94
CA PRO A 303 17.69 13.65 5.39
C PRO A 303 18.27 13.36 4.00
N GLU A 304 18.64 14.43 3.28
CA GLU A 304 19.18 14.35 1.91
C GLU A 304 20.47 13.54 1.82
N GLU A 305 21.30 13.52 2.89
CA GLU A 305 22.58 12.79 2.88
C GLU A 305 22.45 11.35 3.37
N MET A 306 21.44 11.04 4.18
CA MET A 306 21.36 9.76 4.89
C MET A 306 20.29 8.82 4.38
N ASP A 307 19.18 9.34 3.84
CA ASP A 307 18.14 8.56 3.16
C ASP A 307 18.26 8.66 1.62
N ALA A 308 19.41 9.07 1.09
CA ALA A 308 19.67 9.04 -0.35
C ALA A 308 19.47 7.60 -0.87
N GLU A 309 18.59 7.43 -1.84
CA GLU A 309 18.34 6.14 -2.48
C GLU A 309 19.69 5.62 -3.03
N LEU A 310 20.14 4.46 -2.55
CA LEU A 310 21.32 3.77 -3.05
C LEU A 310 21.09 3.27 -4.48
N VAL A 311 19.83 2.88 -4.73
CA VAL A 311 19.33 2.39 -6.02
C VAL A 311 18.06 3.13 -6.35
N LYS A 312 17.95 3.64 -7.59
CA LYS A 312 16.78 4.40 -8.09
C LYS A 312 15.96 3.58 -9.06
N ASN A 313 14.71 4.00 -9.26
CA ASN A 313 13.80 3.40 -10.24
C ASN A 313 13.69 1.87 -10.07
N VAL A 314 13.68 1.42 -8.81
CA VAL A 314 13.58 -0.01 -8.48
C VAL A 314 12.21 -0.52 -8.89
N ASP A 315 12.20 -1.55 -9.76
CA ASP A 315 10.98 -2.25 -10.16
C ASP A 315 11.18 -3.77 -10.12
N PHE A 316 10.19 -4.45 -9.58
CA PHE A 316 10.09 -5.90 -9.53
C PHE A 316 8.63 -6.32 -9.28
N ILE A 317 8.32 -7.58 -9.54
CA ILE A 317 6.98 -8.10 -9.31
C ILE A 317 6.82 -8.42 -7.82
N SER A 318 6.04 -7.59 -7.18
CA SER A 318 5.70 -7.71 -5.76
C SER A 318 5.02 -9.04 -5.42
N GLY A 319 5.49 -9.68 -4.34
CA GLY A 319 4.90 -10.93 -3.87
C GLY A 319 5.17 -12.13 -4.77
N MET A 320 6.04 -11.99 -5.77
CA MET A 320 6.37 -13.07 -6.69
C MET A 320 6.93 -14.30 -5.95
N GLY A 321 6.38 -15.46 -6.26
CA GLY A 321 6.85 -16.74 -5.76
C GLY A 321 8.15 -17.18 -6.42
N VAL A 322 9.16 -17.47 -5.61
CA VAL A 322 10.47 -17.97 -6.04
C VAL A 322 10.90 -19.14 -5.15
N LYS A 323 11.86 -19.93 -5.60
CA LYS A 323 12.38 -21.06 -4.82
C LYS A 323 13.68 -20.69 -4.12
N ALA A 324 13.92 -21.25 -2.93
CA ALA A 324 15.21 -21.17 -2.26
C ALA A 324 16.33 -21.71 -3.17
N GLY A 325 17.49 -21.04 -3.17
CA GLY A 325 18.59 -21.35 -4.09
C GLY A 325 18.40 -20.85 -5.52
N GLY A 326 17.25 -20.27 -5.85
CA GLY A 326 16.97 -19.67 -7.15
C GLY A 326 17.50 -18.23 -7.28
N SER A 327 17.15 -17.58 -8.38
CA SER A 327 17.51 -16.19 -8.63
C SER A 327 16.30 -15.34 -8.93
N TYR A 328 16.41 -14.04 -8.66
CA TYR A 328 15.33 -13.07 -8.82
C TYR A 328 15.84 -11.76 -9.42
N MET A 329 15.27 -11.31 -10.54
CA MET A 329 15.69 -10.08 -11.21
C MET A 329 15.01 -8.87 -10.59
N ILE A 330 15.80 -7.87 -10.22
CA ILE A 330 15.35 -6.55 -9.79
C ILE A 330 15.91 -5.54 -10.79
N THR A 331 15.04 -4.78 -11.45
CA THR A 331 15.46 -3.69 -12.32
C THR A 331 15.65 -2.42 -11.51
N GLY A 332 16.56 -1.55 -11.93
CA GLY A 332 16.88 -0.29 -11.26
C GLY A 332 18.27 0.22 -11.62
N GLU A 333 18.53 1.45 -11.19
CA GLU A 333 19.78 2.16 -11.50
C GLU A 333 20.61 2.35 -10.24
N GLY A 334 21.93 2.16 -10.33
CA GLY A 334 22.85 2.46 -9.24
C GLY A 334 23.23 1.29 -8.35
N PHE A 335 22.91 0.04 -8.72
CA PHE A 335 23.45 -1.14 -8.05
C PHE A 335 24.97 -1.17 -8.16
N ALA A 336 25.66 -1.63 -7.10
CA ALA A 336 27.11 -1.70 -7.02
C ALA A 336 27.57 -3.10 -6.56
N GLU A 337 28.81 -3.48 -6.91
CA GLU A 337 29.36 -4.81 -6.60
C GLU A 337 29.49 -5.09 -5.09
N ASP A 338 29.55 -4.06 -4.28
CA ASP A 338 29.62 -4.14 -2.81
C ASP A 338 28.25 -4.12 -2.12
N ASP A 339 27.16 -4.08 -2.89
CA ASP A 339 25.81 -4.18 -2.35
C ASP A 339 25.55 -5.58 -1.79
N GLN A 340 24.90 -5.61 -0.63
CA GLN A 340 24.39 -6.84 -0.02
C GLN A 340 22.89 -6.69 0.18
N VAL A 341 22.14 -7.77 -0.03
CA VAL A 341 20.69 -7.79 0.23
C VAL A 341 20.39 -8.74 1.38
N THR A 342 19.88 -8.18 2.47
CA THR A 342 19.38 -8.94 3.59
C THR A 342 17.90 -9.25 3.37
N LEU A 343 17.55 -10.51 3.47
CA LEU A 343 16.19 -11.03 3.43
C LEU A 343 15.68 -11.20 4.86
N LEU A 344 14.58 -10.54 5.21
CA LEU A 344 13.95 -10.59 6.53
C LEU A 344 12.62 -11.33 6.40
N LEU A 345 12.46 -12.44 7.12
CA LEU A 345 11.19 -13.18 7.14
C LEU A 345 10.12 -12.32 7.85
N THR A 346 9.01 -12.02 7.18
CA THR A 346 7.99 -11.09 7.69
C THR A 346 7.25 -11.58 8.94
N THR A 347 7.22 -12.89 9.16
CA THR A 347 6.59 -13.51 10.35
C THR A 347 7.54 -13.69 11.53
N ASP A 348 8.87 -13.56 11.30
CA ASP A 348 9.90 -13.67 12.33
C ASP A 348 11.15 -12.88 11.92
N ASN A 349 11.20 -11.61 12.31
CA ASN A 349 12.29 -10.68 11.94
C ASN A 349 13.67 -11.06 12.54
N SER A 350 13.73 -12.01 13.47
CA SER A 350 15.01 -12.57 13.94
C SER A 350 15.66 -13.48 12.91
N LYS A 351 14.88 -13.97 11.94
CA LYS A 351 15.36 -14.83 10.85
C LYS A 351 15.77 -13.96 9.65
N THR A 352 17.07 -13.83 9.49
CA THR A 352 17.68 -13.06 8.42
C THR A 352 18.59 -13.94 7.58
N TYR A 353 18.59 -13.71 6.27
CA TYR A 353 19.43 -14.39 5.30
C TYR A 353 20.08 -13.37 4.39
N THR A 354 21.28 -13.65 3.89
CA THR A 354 21.97 -12.76 2.96
C THR A 354 21.90 -13.36 1.55
N ALA A 355 21.36 -12.58 0.62
CA ALA A 355 21.42 -12.87 -0.79
C ALA A 355 22.58 -12.08 -1.44
N THR A 356 23.26 -12.70 -2.37
CA THR A 356 24.28 -12.02 -3.20
C THR A 356 23.64 -11.43 -4.43
N ILE A 357 24.27 -10.37 -4.99
CA ILE A 357 23.81 -9.78 -6.23
C ILE A 357 24.82 -9.98 -7.36
N THR A 358 24.30 -10.05 -8.58
CA THR A 358 25.08 -10.02 -9.82
C THR A 358 24.55 -8.85 -10.66
N ILE A 359 25.40 -7.87 -10.94
CA ILE A 359 25.02 -6.68 -11.70
C ILE A 359 24.64 -7.09 -13.12
N GLN A 360 23.55 -6.52 -13.61
CA GLN A 360 23.01 -6.70 -14.96
C GLN A 360 22.90 -5.33 -15.65
N GLU A 361 22.68 -5.34 -16.96
CA GLU A 361 22.56 -4.10 -17.75
C GLU A 361 21.42 -3.17 -17.26
N THR A 362 20.32 -3.76 -16.79
CA THR A 362 19.10 -3.02 -16.38
C THR A 362 18.82 -3.11 -14.88
N GLY A 363 19.76 -3.65 -14.08
CA GLY A 363 19.52 -3.85 -12.64
C GLY A 363 20.47 -4.84 -11.99
N ALA A 364 19.93 -5.72 -11.15
CA ALA A 364 20.70 -6.76 -10.47
C ALA A 364 19.92 -8.08 -10.39
N LEU A 365 20.63 -9.18 -10.60
CA LEU A 365 20.13 -10.51 -10.32
C LEU A 365 20.45 -10.85 -8.87
N LEU A 366 19.42 -11.04 -8.08
CA LEU A 366 19.51 -11.46 -6.68
C LEU A 366 19.65 -12.98 -6.63
N ASN A 367 20.74 -13.50 -6.10
CA ASN A 367 20.96 -14.93 -5.92
C ASN A 367 20.55 -15.34 -4.50
N LEU A 368 19.48 -16.10 -4.42
CA LEU A 368 18.88 -16.52 -3.14
C LEU A 368 19.66 -17.66 -2.51
N PRO A 369 19.93 -17.64 -1.19
CA PRO A 369 20.62 -18.74 -0.53
C PRO A 369 19.73 -20.00 -0.50
N GLU A 370 20.39 -21.16 -0.44
CA GLU A 370 19.77 -22.42 -0.11
C GLU A 370 19.22 -22.38 1.33
N GLY A 371 18.15 -23.11 1.60
CA GLY A 371 17.63 -23.27 2.97
C GLY A 371 16.79 -22.10 3.48
N LEU A 372 16.36 -21.17 2.62
CA LEU A 372 15.30 -20.22 2.95
C LEU A 372 14.03 -21.00 3.31
N GLU A 373 13.39 -20.62 4.43
CA GLU A 373 12.08 -21.16 4.79
C GLU A 373 10.99 -20.60 3.86
N SER A 374 9.95 -21.39 3.58
CA SER A 374 8.80 -20.88 2.83
C SER A 374 8.12 -19.74 3.58
N GLY A 375 7.82 -18.65 2.88
CA GLY A 375 7.22 -17.46 3.46
C GLY A 375 7.57 -16.19 2.71
N SER A 376 7.07 -15.06 3.22
CA SER A 376 7.29 -13.74 2.65
C SER A 376 8.49 -13.06 3.26
N TYR A 377 9.33 -12.45 2.44
CA TYR A 377 10.57 -11.79 2.85
C TYR A 377 10.63 -10.35 2.37
N ARG A 378 11.05 -9.45 3.26
CA ARG A 378 11.46 -8.08 2.90
C ARG A 378 12.91 -8.10 2.44
N MET A 379 13.26 -7.18 1.55
CA MET A 379 14.59 -7.05 0.97
C MET A 379 15.22 -5.73 1.39
N ILE A 380 16.31 -5.79 2.15
CA ILE A 380 17.07 -4.62 2.58
C ILE A 380 18.44 -4.63 1.88
N LEU A 381 18.65 -3.69 0.97
CA LEU A 381 19.96 -3.46 0.34
C LEU A 381 20.84 -2.64 1.28
N THR A 382 22.07 -3.06 1.47
CA THR A 382 23.07 -2.34 2.27
C THR A 382 24.34 -2.09 1.47
N ARG A 383 24.92 -0.89 1.59
CA ARG A 383 26.21 -0.48 1.02
C ARG A 383 26.99 0.32 2.06
N GLY A 384 28.02 -0.28 2.63
CA GLY A 384 28.74 0.29 3.76
C GLY A 384 27.83 0.47 4.98
N GLU A 385 27.70 1.70 5.47
CA GLU A 385 26.81 2.04 6.61
C GLU A 385 25.38 2.46 6.18
N LYS A 386 25.11 2.49 4.88
CA LYS A 386 23.81 2.90 4.33
C LYS A 386 22.93 1.68 4.02
N SER A 387 21.64 1.82 4.20
CA SER A 387 20.68 0.80 3.81
C SER A 387 19.45 1.41 3.13
N GLN A 388 18.85 0.62 2.26
CA GLN A 388 17.60 0.96 1.56
C GLN A 388 16.73 -0.28 1.49
N GLU A 389 15.45 -0.17 1.85
CA GLU A 389 14.49 -1.22 1.55
C GLU A 389 14.13 -1.19 0.06
N LEU A 390 14.26 -2.33 -0.60
CA LEU A 390 13.93 -2.48 -2.01
C LEU A 390 12.42 -2.68 -2.19
N GLY A 391 11.72 -1.58 -2.36
CA GLY A 391 10.26 -1.59 -2.60
C GLY A 391 9.40 -1.90 -1.37
N VAL A 392 8.11 -1.74 -1.54
CA VAL A 392 7.07 -1.85 -0.49
C VAL A 392 6.68 -3.31 -0.21
N THR A 393 7.17 -4.24 -1.00
CA THR A 393 6.54 -5.54 -1.18
C THR A 393 7.51 -6.68 -1.07
N THR A 394 6.97 -7.81 -0.69
CA THR A 394 7.69 -8.99 -0.27
C THR A 394 8.02 -9.91 -1.44
N LEU A 395 9.16 -10.57 -1.35
CA LEU A 395 9.50 -11.76 -2.11
C LEU A 395 8.90 -12.98 -1.38
N ASN A 396 8.23 -13.90 -2.10
CA ASN A 396 7.68 -15.11 -1.51
C ASN A 396 8.55 -16.33 -1.83
N ILE A 397 9.08 -16.98 -0.79
CA ILE A 397 9.81 -18.26 -0.95
C ILE A 397 8.80 -19.41 -0.91
N MET A 398 8.85 -20.25 -1.94
CA MET A 398 7.96 -21.40 -2.15
C MET A 398 8.76 -22.68 -2.37
N ASP A 399 8.14 -23.83 -2.07
CA ASP A 399 8.76 -25.15 -2.27
C ASP A 399 8.91 -25.54 -3.75
N GLN A 400 8.05 -24.96 -4.61
CA GLN A 400 8.05 -25.21 -6.05
C GLN A 400 7.89 -23.91 -6.81
N TYR A 401 8.42 -23.85 -8.04
CA TYR A 401 8.19 -22.71 -8.93
C TYR A 401 6.74 -22.67 -9.41
N PRO A 402 5.99 -21.61 -9.15
CA PRO A 402 4.67 -21.42 -9.75
C PRO A 402 4.80 -21.30 -11.30
N THR A 403 3.78 -21.73 -12.01
CA THR A 403 3.67 -21.47 -13.45
C THR A 403 2.93 -20.16 -13.67
N GLY A 404 3.44 -19.30 -14.54
CA GLY A 404 2.78 -18.03 -14.85
C GLY A 404 1.36 -18.24 -15.35
N MET A 405 0.43 -17.42 -14.91
CA MET A 405 -0.96 -17.42 -15.38
C MET A 405 -1.00 -16.95 -16.84
N GLN A 406 -1.75 -17.66 -17.69
CA GLN A 406 -2.02 -17.20 -19.05
C GLN A 406 -3.01 -16.03 -19.05
N VAL A 407 -2.82 -15.08 -19.96
CA VAL A 407 -3.50 -13.80 -19.95
C VAL A 407 -4.74 -13.79 -20.83
N ILE A 408 -5.89 -13.36 -20.26
CA ILE A 408 -7.14 -13.08 -20.96
C ILE A 408 -7.39 -11.57 -20.91
N ALA A 409 -7.49 -10.93 -22.08
CA ALA A 409 -7.82 -9.52 -22.18
C ALA A 409 -9.32 -9.31 -21.93
N HIS A 410 -9.70 -8.65 -20.82
CA HIS A 410 -11.06 -8.35 -20.43
C HIS A 410 -11.72 -7.39 -21.43
N ARG A 411 -12.79 -7.82 -22.09
CA ARG A 411 -13.46 -7.11 -23.20
C ARG A 411 -12.51 -6.77 -24.36
N GLY A 412 -11.50 -7.64 -24.56
CA GLY A 412 -10.36 -7.43 -25.46
C GLY A 412 -9.31 -6.47 -24.93
N TYR A 413 -8.22 -6.26 -25.68
CA TYR A 413 -7.23 -5.22 -25.31
C TYR A 413 -7.75 -3.86 -25.79
N TRP A 414 -8.60 -3.27 -24.97
CA TRP A 414 -9.29 -2.02 -25.26
C TRP A 414 -8.58 -0.78 -24.73
N ASN A 415 -7.75 -0.93 -23.68
CA ASN A 415 -7.04 0.17 -23.01
C ASN A 415 -5.80 0.62 -23.81
N THR A 416 -5.97 0.86 -25.10
CA THR A 416 -4.93 1.31 -26.02
C THR A 416 -5.53 2.21 -27.10
N ALA A 417 -4.68 3.00 -27.76
CA ALA A 417 -5.11 3.98 -28.75
C ALA A 417 -5.94 3.34 -29.89
N GLY A 418 -7.05 3.97 -30.26
CA GLY A 418 -7.94 3.51 -31.34
C GLY A 418 -8.83 2.32 -31.00
N SER A 419 -8.81 1.84 -29.75
CA SER A 419 -9.57 0.69 -29.29
C SER A 419 -10.74 1.09 -28.40
N ALA A 420 -11.68 0.18 -28.19
CA ALA A 420 -12.78 0.28 -27.25
C ALA A 420 -13.14 -1.09 -26.70
N GLN A 421 -13.77 -1.14 -25.53
CA GLN A 421 -14.30 -2.39 -24.96
C GLN A 421 -15.20 -3.09 -25.97
N ASN A 422 -15.06 -4.42 -26.09
CA ASN A 422 -15.91 -5.23 -26.97
C ASN A 422 -15.89 -4.81 -28.45
N SER A 423 -14.80 -4.18 -28.92
CA SER A 423 -14.65 -3.78 -30.31
C SER A 423 -13.89 -4.83 -31.14
N ARG A 424 -13.95 -4.72 -32.46
CA ARG A 424 -13.10 -5.50 -33.36
C ARG A 424 -11.62 -5.18 -33.12
N ALA A 425 -11.30 -3.89 -32.92
CA ALA A 425 -9.96 -3.44 -32.62
C ALA A 425 -9.41 -4.05 -31.32
N SER A 426 -10.24 -4.18 -30.27
CA SER A 426 -9.77 -4.76 -29.00
C SER A 426 -9.40 -6.25 -29.12
N LEU A 427 -10.17 -7.02 -29.88
CA LEU A 427 -9.82 -8.42 -30.21
C LEU A 427 -8.53 -8.49 -31.04
N GLN A 428 -8.41 -7.69 -32.09
CA GLN A 428 -7.19 -7.65 -32.93
C GLN A 428 -5.95 -7.25 -32.12
N ASN A 429 -6.09 -6.32 -31.19
CA ASN A 429 -5.00 -5.92 -30.29
C ASN A 429 -4.61 -7.06 -29.33
N ALA A 430 -5.57 -7.78 -28.74
CA ALA A 430 -5.28 -8.94 -27.90
C ALA A 430 -4.54 -10.06 -28.66
N ILE A 431 -4.96 -10.32 -29.90
CA ILE A 431 -4.26 -11.26 -30.80
C ILE A 431 -2.84 -10.77 -31.10
N ARG A 432 -2.68 -9.48 -31.43
CA ARG A 432 -1.38 -8.89 -31.80
C ARG A 432 -0.34 -8.99 -30.67
N ILE A 433 -0.74 -8.83 -29.40
CA ILE A 433 0.18 -8.92 -28.26
C ILE A 433 0.34 -10.35 -27.73
N GLY A 434 -0.40 -11.33 -28.27
CA GLY A 434 -0.27 -12.74 -27.93
C GLY A 434 -0.97 -13.19 -26.66
N CYS A 435 -2.08 -12.54 -26.27
CA CYS A 435 -2.90 -13.03 -25.16
C CYS A 435 -3.40 -14.46 -25.44
N TYR A 436 -3.50 -15.27 -24.38
CA TYR A 436 -4.18 -16.58 -24.44
C TYR A 436 -5.62 -16.43 -24.92
N GLY A 437 -6.35 -15.45 -24.35
CA GLY A 437 -7.73 -15.20 -24.67
C GLY A 437 -8.06 -13.72 -24.78
N SER A 438 -9.15 -13.45 -25.49
CA SER A 438 -9.86 -12.17 -25.53
C SER A 438 -11.28 -12.42 -25.04
N GLU A 439 -11.64 -11.85 -23.91
CA GLU A 439 -13.00 -11.98 -23.39
C GLU A 439 -13.93 -10.99 -24.09
N THR A 440 -15.20 -11.38 -24.26
CA THR A 440 -16.24 -10.58 -24.91
C THR A 440 -17.63 -10.94 -24.41
N ASP A 441 -18.51 -9.94 -24.32
CA ASP A 441 -19.87 -10.05 -23.78
C ASP A 441 -20.92 -10.10 -24.88
N VAL A 442 -21.91 -10.98 -24.78
CA VAL A 442 -22.93 -11.12 -25.83
C VAL A 442 -24.37 -11.03 -25.31
N TRP A 443 -25.19 -10.38 -26.13
CA TRP A 443 -26.64 -10.25 -26.00
C TRP A 443 -27.34 -10.68 -27.27
N ILE A 444 -28.56 -11.23 -27.17
CA ILE A 444 -29.37 -11.53 -28.34
C ILE A 444 -30.48 -10.48 -28.54
N THR A 445 -30.62 -9.96 -29.75
CA THR A 445 -31.72 -9.03 -30.12
C THR A 445 -33.06 -9.72 -30.18
N SER A 446 -34.19 -8.95 -30.26
CA SER A 446 -35.52 -9.49 -30.35
C SER A 446 -35.76 -10.35 -31.59
N ASP A 447 -35.02 -10.11 -32.68
CA ASP A 447 -35.04 -10.84 -33.94
C ASP A 447 -33.89 -11.85 -34.08
N GLY A 448 -33.21 -12.19 -32.96
CA GLY A 448 -32.30 -13.33 -32.89
C GLY A 448 -30.87 -13.08 -33.32
N GLN A 449 -30.43 -11.83 -33.48
CA GLN A 449 -29.02 -11.53 -33.80
C GLN A 449 -28.16 -11.39 -32.54
N VAL A 450 -26.95 -11.95 -32.53
CA VAL A 450 -26.03 -11.88 -31.38
C VAL A 450 -25.14 -10.67 -31.51
N MET A 451 -25.31 -9.71 -30.60
CA MET A 451 -24.57 -8.45 -30.54
C MET A 451 -23.54 -8.51 -29.42
N VAL A 452 -22.44 -7.76 -29.61
CA VAL A 452 -21.33 -7.72 -28.65
C VAL A 452 -21.35 -6.39 -27.89
N ASN A 453 -21.64 -6.45 -26.60
CA ASN A 453 -21.64 -5.30 -25.69
C ASN A 453 -21.71 -5.79 -24.25
N HIS A 454 -21.03 -5.11 -23.32
CA HIS A 454 -21.09 -5.48 -21.90
C HIS A 454 -22.46 -5.18 -21.28
N ASP A 455 -22.94 -3.96 -21.44
CA ASP A 455 -24.20 -3.52 -20.82
C ASP A 455 -25.41 -4.01 -21.63
N ALA A 456 -26.54 -4.19 -20.98
CA ALA A 456 -27.80 -4.55 -21.63
C ALA A 456 -28.28 -3.50 -22.66
N SER A 457 -27.72 -2.28 -22.59
CA SER A 457 -28.03 -1.18 -23.49
C SER A 457 -26.79 -0.45 -23.98
N LEU A 458 -26.87 0.13 -25.18
CA LEU A 458 -25.86 1.03 -25.71
C LEU A 458 -26.56 2.33 -26.16
N LYS A 459 -26.07 3.48 -25.69
CA LYS A 459 -26.65 4.81 -25.99
C LYS A 459 -28.17 4.91 -25.74
N GLY A 460 -28.64 4.23 -24.69
CA GLY A 460 -30.05 4.24 -24.30
C GLY A 460 -30.95 3.24 -25.06
N VAL A 461 -30.38 2.46 -26.01
CA VAL A 461 -31.10 1.43 -26.74
C VAL A 461 -30.84 0.07 -26.10
N THR A 462 -31.88 -0.58 -25.56
CA THR A 462 -31.79 -1.91 -24.95
C THR A 462 -31.68 -2.99 -26.01
N ILE A 463 -30.58 -3.74 -26.03
CA ILE A 463 -30.25 -4.69 -27.09
C ILE A 463 -31.28 -5.83 -27.16
N GLU A 464 -31.59 -6.46 -26.03
CA GLU A 464 -32.45 -7.63 -25.95
C GLU A 464 -33.86 -7.39 -26.48
N THR A 465 -34.38 -6.16 -26.31
CA THR A 465 -35.75 -5.79 -26.72
C THR A 465 -35.80 -5.11 -28.09
N SER A 466 -34.69 -4.80 -28.68
CA SER A 466 -34.56 -4.13 -29.99
C SER A 466 -34.26 -5.13 -31.10
N THR A 467 -34.67 -4.81 -32.34
CA THR A 467 -34.25 -5.55 -33.53
C THR A 467 -32.81 -5.17 -33.92
N TYR A 468 -32.15 -5.99 -34.73
CA TYR A 468 -30.87 -5.71 -35.30
C TYR A 468 -30.82 -4.35 -36.01
N ASP A 469 -31.83 -4.02 -36.79
CA ASP A 469 -31.90 -2.73 -37.49
C ASP A 469 -31.91 -1.51 -36.57
N GLN A 470 -32.37 -1.66 -35.32
CA GLN A 470 -32.37 -0.60 -34.33
C GLN A 470 -31.02 -0.43 -33.63
N VAL A 471 -30.18 -1.46 -33.58
CA VAL A 471 -28.91 -1.45 -32.84
C VAL A 471 -27.66 -1.39 -33.74
N LYS A 472 -27.71 -1.87 -34.97
CA LYS A 472 -26.56 -2.06 -35.89
C LYS A 472 -25.72 -0.80 -36.15
N ASP A 473 -26.34 0.38 -36.05
CA ASP A 473 -25.67 1.66 -36.31
C ASP A 473 -25.21 2.39 -35.06
N LEU A 474 -25.42 1.80 -33.89
CA LEU A 474 -24.87 2.33 -32.62
C LEU A 474 -23.34 2.22 -32.64
N THR A 475 -22.68 3.24 -32.11
CA THR A 475 -21.22 3.32 -32.12
C THR A 475 -20.63 3.21 -30.73
N LEU A 476 -19.51 2.49 -30.62
CA LEU A 476 -18.63 2.40 -29.45
C LEU A 476 -17.84 3.69 -29.25
N SER A 477 -17.07 3.78 -28.18
CA SER A 477 -16.28 4.97 -27.82
C SER A 477 -15.17 5.31 -28.83
N ASN A 478 -14.65 4.31 -29.56
CA ASN A 478 -13.65 4.50 -30.61
C ASN A 478 -14.26 4.84 -32.00
N GLY A 479 -15.60 4.94 -32.11
CA GLY A 479 -16.31 5.22 -33.35
C GLY A 479 -16.68 3.99 -34.18
N GLU A 480 -16.23 2.79 -33.83
CA GLU A 480 -16.71 1.57 -34.46
C GLU A 480 -18.21 1.36 -34.22
N LYS A 481 -18.90 0.79 -35.19
CA LYS A 481 -20.25 0.29 -34.95
C LYS A 481 -20.22 -0.92 -34.02
N ILE A 482 -21.25 -1.07 -33.19
CA ILE A 482 -21.42 -2.25 -32.32
C ILE A 482 -21.23 -3.54 -33.13
N PRO A 483 -20.30 -4.44 -32.73
CA PRO A 483 -20.07 -5.66 -33.49
C PRO A 483 -21.21 -6.67 -33.30
N MET A 484 -21.38 -7.49 -34.30
CA MET A 484 -22.02 -8.80 -34.13
C MET A 484 -20.98 -9.83 -33.70
N LEU A 485 -21.39 -10.88 -32.98
CA LEU A 485 -20.47 -11.97 -32.63
C LEU A 485 -19.82 -12.58 -33.87
N LYS A 486 -20.54 -12.71 -34.99
CA LYS A 486 -19.99 -13.22 -36.24
C LYS A 486 -18.76 -12.46 -36.73
N ASP A 487 -18.70 -11.13 -36.50
CA ASP A 487 -17.59 -10.29 -36.92
C ASP A 487 -16.32 -10.61 -36.13
N LEU A 488 -16.45 -10.92 -34.82
CA LEU A 488 -15.34 -11.36 -33.98
C LEU A 488 -14.90 -12.79 -34.35
N LEU A 489 -15.83 -13.68 -34.64
CA LEU A 489 -15.53 -15.04 -35.08
C LEU A 489 -14.82 -15.05 -36.45
N ASP A 490 -15.17 -14.12 -37.34
CA ASP A 490 -14.51 -13.98 -38.65
C ASP A 490 -13.05 -13.53 -38.47
N ILE A 491 -12.77 -12.57 -37.53
CA ILE A 491 -11.39 -12.18 -37.15
C ILE A 491 -10.64 -13.38 -36.56
N LEU A 492 -11.29 -14.13 -35.67
CA LEU A 492 -10.68 -15.30 -35.00
C LEU A 492 -10.31 -16.40 -36.02
N ALA A 493 -11.08 -16.53 -37.08
CA ALA A 493 -10.84 -17.51 -38.15
C ALA A 493 -9.63 -17.17 -39.01
N GLU A 494 -9.19 -15.90 -39.07
CA GLU A 494 -8.01 -15.47 -39.86
C GLU A 494 -6.70 -16.06 -39.35
N GLY A 495 -6.67 -16.55 -38.10
CA GLY A 495 -5.48 -17.24 -37.55
C GLY A 495 -5.14 -16.83 -36.12
N GLY A 496 -3.93 -17.22 -35.67
CA GLY A 496 -3.44 -16.99 -34.32
C GLY A 496 -3.87 -18.05 -33.31
N ASN A 497 -3.27 -17.97 -32.10
CA ASN A 497 -3.51 -18.91 -31.00
C ASN A 497 -4.46 -18.35 -29.95
N THR A 498 -4.80 -17.07 -30.02
CA THR A 498 -5.70 -16.41 -29.06
C THR A 498 -7.10 -17.01 -29.19
N LYS A 499 -7.70 -17.34 -28.06
CA LYS A 499 -9.08 -17.82 -27.98
C LYS A 499 -10.05 -16.65 -27.76
N LEU A 500 -11.30 -16.86 -28.15
CA LEU A 500 -12.40 -15.96 -27.79
C LEU A 500 -13.14 -16.54 -26.58
N ILE A 501 -13.15 -15.81 -25.48
CA ILE A 501 -13.86 -16.20 -24.24
C ILE A 501 -15.17 -15.44 -24.23
N ILE A 502 -16.29 -16.15 -24.47
CA ILE A 502 -17.60 -15.53 -24.68
C ILE A 502 -18.42 -15.56 -23.39
N GLU A 503 -18.66 -14.38 -22.79
CA GLU A 503 -19.62 -14.24 -21.71
C GLU A 503 -21.03 -14.13 -22.26
N ILE A 504 -21.86 -15.13 -21.97
CA ILE A 504 -23.29 -15.07 -22.25
C ILE A 504 -23.98 -14.37 -21.11
N LYS A 505 -24.41 -13.14 -21.33
CA LYS A 505 -25.01 -12.27 -20.29
C LYS A 505 -26.33 -12.83 -19.78
N THR A 506 -26.66 -12.48 -18.57
CA THR A 506 -27.96 -12.84 -17.97
C THR A 506 -29.06 -12.02 -18.62
N HIS A 507 -29.94 -12.67 -19.35
CA HIS A 507 -31.10 -12.10 -20.05
C HIS A 507 -32.32 -11.94 -19.13
N ALA A 508 -33.34 -11.22 -19.59
CA ALA A 508 -34.56 -10.94 -18.83
C ALA A 508 -35.29 -12.19 -18.33
N ASN A 509 -35.14 -13.31 -19.04
CA ASN A 509 -35.64 -14.61 -18.60
C ASN A 509 -34.80 -15.75 -19.19
N GLU A 510 -34.98 -16.94 -18.61
CA GLU A 510 -34.19 -18.12 -18.96
C GLU A 510 -34.37 -18.54 -20.43
N ALA A 511 -35.57 -18.41 -20.99
CA ALA A 511 -35.81 -18.77 -22.39
C ALA A 511 -35.03 -17.89 -23.36
N ARG A 512 -34.90 -16.59 -23.07
CA ARG A 512 -34.09 -15.66 -23.87
C ARG A 512 -32.59 -15.98 -23.74
N GLY A 513 -32.16 -16.27 -22.50
CA GLY A 513 -30.77 -16.68 -22.28
C GLY A 513 -30.43 -17.97 -23.04
N LYS A 514 -31.27 -18.98 -23.00
CA LYS A 514 -31.10 -20.23 -23.77
C LYS A 514 -31.13 -20.01 -25.29
N ALA A 515 -31.97 -19.11 -25.78
CA ALA A 515 -31.97 -18.72 -27.19
C ALA A 515 -30.61 -18.08 -27.60
N CYS A 516 -30.02 -17.25 -26.72
CA CYS A 516 -28.70 -16.70 -26.94
C CYS A 516 -27.64 -17.80 -26.95
N VAL A 517 -27.64 -18.72 -25.96
CA VAL A 517 -26.72 -19.88 -25.94
C VAL A 517 -26.81 -20.66 -27.25
N ALA A 518 -28.02 -21.02 -27.69
CA ALA A 518 -28.22 -21.79 -28.91
C ALA A 518 -27.68 -21.06 -30.16
N ALA A 519 -27.93 -19.74 -30.27
CA ALA A 519 -27.44 -18.95 -31.38
C ALA A 519 -25.90 -18.88 -31.39
N VAL A 520 -25.28 -18.65 -30.22
CA VAL A 520 -23.81 -18.57 -30.06
C VAL A 520 -23.16 -19.91 -30.39
N VAL A 521 -23.59 -21.00 -29.75
CA VAL A 521 -23.00 -22.34 -29.94
C VAL A 521 -23.13 -22.81 -31.40
N ASN A 522 -24.30 -22.61 -32.01
CA ASN A 522 -24.49 -22.96 -33.42
C ASN A 522 -23.57 -22.15 -34.35
N MET A 523 -23.44 -20.85 -34.10
CA MET A 523 -22.58 -19.97 -34.89
C MET A 523 -21.10 -20.39 -34.84
N VAL A 524 -20.62 -20.82 -33.67
CA VAL A 524 -19.26 -21.34 -33.46
C VAL A 524 -19.09 -22.68 -34.18
N LYS A 525 -20.05 -23.60 -34.07
CA LYS A 525 -20.03 -24.90 -34.73
C LYS A 525 -20.04 -24.79 -36.27
N GLU A 526 -20.90 -23.93 -36.80
CA GLU A 526 -21.00 -23.69 -38.24
C GLU A 526 -19.69 -23.19 -38.88
N ARG A 527 -18.85 -22.50 -38.05
CA ARG A 527 -17.52 -22.01 -38.46
C ARG A 527 -16.37 -22.98 -38.17
N GLY A 528 -16.64 -24.08 -37.45
CA GLY A 528 -15.59 -25.01 -37.05
C GLY A 528 -14.58 -24.39 -36.05
N LEU A 529 -15.03 -23.47 -35.18
CA LEU A 529 -14.15 -22.73 -34.29
C LEU A 529 -14.24 -23.23 -32.82
N GLN A 530 -14.77 -24.44 -32.57
CA GLN A 530 -14.97 -24.97 -31.22
C GLN A 530 -13.67 -24.99 -30.40
N ASP A 531 -12.52 -25.29 -31.01
CA ASP A 531 -11.22 -25.32 -30.32
C ASP A 531 -10.66 -23.93 -29.99
N LYS A 532 -11.22 -22.87 -30.59
CA LYS A 532 -10.82 -21.48 -30.38
C LYS A 532 -11.78 -20.68 -29.53
N VAL A 533 -12.84 -21.28 -29.01
CA VAL A 533 -13.87 -20.60 -28.21
C VAL A 533 -14.06 -21.29 -26.88
N GLU A 534 -14.15 -20.48 -25.82
CA GLU A 534 -14.55 -20.91 -24.49
C GLU A 534 -15.76 -20.07 -24.04
N TYR A 535 -16.57 -20.61 -23.13
CA TYR A 535 -17.81 -19.98 -22.70
C TYR A 535 -17.80 -19.70 -21.21
N ILE A 536 -18.28 -18.54 -20.83
CA ILE A 536 -18.45 -18.16 -19.44
C ILE A 536 -19.84 -17.56 -19.19
N ALA A 537 -20.39 -17.73 -18.00
CA ALA A 537 -21.66 -17.12 -17.61
C ALA A 537 -21.83 -17.04 -16.08
N PHE A 538 -22.52 -16.01 -15.60
CA PHE A 538 -22.99 -15.92 -14.21
C PHE A 538 -24.18 -16.85 -13.91
N SER A 539 -24.91 -17.23 -14.94
CA SER A 539 -26.05 -18.15 -14.78
C SER A 539 -25.61 -19.60 -14.90
N LEU A 540 -25.72 -20.37 -13.81
CA LEU A 540 -25.45 -21.80 -13.82
C LEU A 540 -26.30 -22.57 -14.85
N ASN A 541 -27.54 -22.12 -15.09
CA ASN A 541 -28.44 -22.73 -16.08
C ASN A 541 -27.94 -22.50 -17.51
N LEU A 542 -27.37 -21.32 -17.81
CA LEU A 542 -26.77 -21.06 -19.13
C LEU A 542 -25.50 -21.89 -19.34
N CYS A 543 -24.64 -22.04 -18.33
CA CYS A 543 -23.49 -22.93 -18.39
C CYS A 543 -23.92 -24.39 -18.70
N LYS A 544 -24.94 -24.88 -18.02
CA LYS A 544 -25.52 -26.22 -18.26
C LYS A 544 -26.12 -26.35 -19.67
N GLU A 545 -26.75 -25.31 -20.19
CA GLU A 545 -27.28 -25.28 -21.55
C GLU A 545 -26.17 -25.38 -22.61
N VAL A 546 -25.04 -24.67 -22.42
CA VAL A 546 -23.87 -24.79 -23.29
C VAL A 546 -23.36 -26.24 -23.29
N VAL A 547 -23.15 -26.84 -22.10
CA VAL A 547 -22.70 -28.24 -21.97
C VAL A 547 -23.67 -29.22 -22.63
N ALA A 548 -24.98 -28.96 -22.52
CA ALA A 548 -26.01 -29.81 -23.15
C ALA A 548 -25.96 -29.73 -24.67
N LEU A 549 -25.72 -28.54 -25.23
CA LEU A 549 -25.65 -28.34 -26.68
C LEU A 549 -24.28 -28.75 -27.25
N ASP A 550 -23.22 -28.60 -26.50
CA ASP A 550 -21.87 -29.00 -26.89
C ASP A 550 -21.10 -29.60 -25.69
N PRO A 551 -21.16 -30.91 -25.49
CA PRO A 551 -20.46 -31.58 -24.39
C PRO A 551 -18.91 -31.48 -24.46
N SER A 552 -18.35 -31.07 -25.59
CA SER A 552 -16.91 -30.85 -25.76
C SER A 552 -16.48 -29.41 -25.45
N ALA A 553 -17.45 -28.49 -25.28
CA ALA A 553 -17.16 -27.10 -25.03
C ALA A 553 -16.49 -26.89 -23.66
N HIS A 554 -15.48 -26.04 -23.63
CA HIS A 554 -14.93 -25.56 -22.37
C HIS A 554 -15.85 -24.47 -21.81
N VAL A 555 -16.42 -24.74 -20.62
CA VAL A 555 -17.36 -23.85 -19.93
C VAL A 555 -16.85 -23.53 -18.52
N ALA A 556 -16.80 -22.26 -18.16
CA ALA A 556 -16.48 -21.82 -16.81
C ALA A 556 -17.62 -20.99 -16.18
N TYR A 557 -17.79 -21.15 -14.88
CA TYR A 557 -18.85 -20.48 -14.11
C TYR A 557 -18.30 -19.27 -13.34
N LEU A 558 -19.03 -18.15 -13.38
CA LEU A 558 -18.56 -16.84 -12.90
C LEU A 558 -18.99 -16.48 -11.46
N ASN A 559 -20.13 -17.00 -10.96
CA ASN A 559 -20.78 -16.43 -9.76
C ASN A 559 -20.10 -16.74 -8.41
N GLY A 560 -19.16 -17.68 -8.37
CA GLY A 560 -18.32 -17.92 -7.17
C GLY A 560 -18.98 -18.73 -6.05
N ASP A 561 -20.21 -19.22 -6.21
CA ASP A 561 -21.00 -19.92 -5.19
C ASP A 561 -21.00 -21.45 -5.32
N GLN A 562 -20.31 -22.01 -6.33
CA GLN A 562 -20.22 -23.44 -6.58
C GLN A 562 -18.79 -23.96 -6.36
N SER A 563 -18.67 -25.09 -5.63
CA SER A 563 -17.39 -25.76 -5.43
C SER A 563 -16.90 -26.45 -6.71
N PRO A 564 -15.59 -26.73 -6.85
CA PRO A 564 -15.04 -27.51 -7.96
C PRO A 564 -15.77 -28.85 -8.17
N ALA A 565 -16.08 -29.56 -7.09
CA ALA A 565 -16.77 -30.84 -7.16
C ALA A 565 -18.20 -30.69 -7.71
N SER A 566 -18.93 -29.64 -7.31
CA SER A 566 -20.27 -29.35 -7.81
C SER A 566 -20.28 -29.06 -9.30
N LEU A 567 -19.34 -28.23 -9.77
CA LEU A 567 -19.23 -27.87 -11.19
C LEU A 567 -18.84 -29.07 -12.06
N LYS A 568 -17.85 -29.87 -11.61
CA LYS A 568 -17.45 -31.09 -12.30
C LYS A 568 -18.61 -32.07 -12.47
N TYR A 569 -19.44 -32.23 -11.44
CA TYR A 569 -20.63 -33.07 -11.52
C TYR A 569 -21.63 -32.61 -12.60
N LEU A 570 -21.66 -31.30 -12.89
CA LEU A 570 -22.51 -30.70 -13.92
C LEU A 570 -21.83 -30.67 -15.31
N GLY A 571 -20.61 -31.19 -15.45
CA GLY A 571 -19.84 -31.14 -16.69
C GLY A 571 -19.24 -29.75 -16.99
N ILE A 572 -19.25 -28.83 -16.02
CA ILE A 572 -18.66 -27.50 -16.14
C ILE A 572 -17.22 -27.60 -15.65
N MET A 573 -16.25 -27.39 -16.55
CA MET A 573 -14.85 -27.72 -16.31
C MET A 573 -13.99 -26.50 -15.99
N GLY A 574 -14.59 -25.33 -15.74
CA GLY A 574 -13.87 -24.11 -15.36
C GLY A 574 -14.51 -23.38 -14.18
N LEU A 575 -13.66 -22.87 -13.30
CA LEU A 575 -14.00 -21.88 -12.27
C LEU A 575 -13.44 -20.54 -12.73
N ASP A 576 -14.30 -19.55 -12.88
CA ASP A 576 -13.91 -18.19 -13.30
C ASP A 576 -14.37 -17.21 -12.23
N TYR A 577 -13.54 -17.03 -11.16
CA TYR A 577 -13.99 -16.41 -9.93
C TYR A 577 -13.17 -15.19 -9.56
N THR A 578 -13.71 -14.35 -8.66
CA THR A 578 -12.97 -13.22 -8.10
C THR A 578 -11.85 -13.68 -7.18
N ALA A 579 -10.80 -12.84 -7.01
CA ALA A 579 -9.73 -13.12 -6.05
C ALA A 579 -10.26 -13.31 -4.62
N ALA A 580 -11.30 -12.56 -4.23
CA ALA A 580 -11.95 -12.72 -2.92
C ALA A 580 -12.55 -14.13 -2.75
N THR A 581 -13.13 -14.70 -3.79
CA THR A 581 -13.66 -16.08 -3.74
C THR A 581 -12.55 -17.09 -3.51
N TYR A 582 -11.41 -16.96 -4.18
CA TYR A 582 -10.26 -17.86 -3.97
C TYR A 582 -9.63 -17.68 -2.59
N ARG A 583 -9.47 -16.44 -2.10
CA ARG A 583 -8.99 -16.17 -0.72
C ARG A 583 -9.90 -16.80 0.34
N ASN A 584 -11.21 -16.75 0.14
CA ASN A 584 -12.18 -17.36 1.05
C ASN A 584 -12.23 -18.89 0.93
N ASN A 585 -11.75 -19.46 -0.16
CA ASN A 585 -11.74 -20.89 -0.45
C ASN A 585 -10.35 -21.36 -0.94
N PRO A 586 -9.29 -21.27 -0.12
CA PRO A 586 -7.90 -21.43 -0.58
C PRO A 586 -7.60 -22.83 -1.17
N ALA A 587 -8.39 -23.83 -0.84
CA ALA A 587 -8.24 -25.18 -1.41
C ALA A 587 -8.85 -25.34 -2.82
N TRP A 588 -9.63 -24.36 -3.33
CA TRP A 588 -10.37 -24.56 -4.57
C TRP A 588 -9.49 -24.61 -5.81
N ALA A 589 -8.41 -23.84 -5.86
CA ALA A 589 -7.45 -23.88 -6.96
C ALA A 589 -6.84 -25.31 -7.09
N SER A 590 -6.26 -25.84 -6.01
CA SER A 590 -5.66 -27.18 -6.02
C SER A 590 -6.68 -28.31 -6.22
N LEU A 591 -7.92 -28.15 -5.73
CA LEU A 591 -9.00 -29.11 -5.97
C LEU A 591 -9.47 -29.08 -7.43
N ALA A 592 -9.53 -27.92 -8.06
CA ALA A 592 -9.83 -27.79 -9.49
C ALA A 592 -8.77 -28.48 -10.33
N ASP A 593 -7.48 -28.18 -10.09
CA ASP A 593 -6.36 -28.80 -10.81
C ASP A 593 -6.37 -30.34 -10.68
N LYS A 594 -6.50 -30.87 -9.45
CA LYS A 594 -6.64 -32.33 -9.22
C LYS A 594 -7.82 -32.98 -9.92
N ASN A 595 -8.83 -32.20 -10.27
CA ASN A 595 -10.01 -32.64 -11.01
C ASN A 595 -9.91 -32.43 -12.51
N GLY A 596 -8.78 -31.92 -13.01
CA GLY A 596 -8.56 -31.56 -14.42
C GLY A 596 -9.42 -30.40 -14.87
N MET A 597 -9.75 -29.49 -13.97
CA MET A 597 -10.54 -28.28 -14.23
C MET A 597 -9.60 -27.07 -14.34
N THR A 598 -10.04 -26.08 -15.09
CA THR A 598 -9.32 -24.79 -15.18
C THR A 598 -9.79 -23.81 -14.12
N THR A 599 -8.92 -22.87 -13.79
CA THR A 599 -9.23 -21.74 -12.88
C THR A 599 -8.83 -20.44 -13.53
N ASN A 600 -9.71 -19.45 -13.47
CA ASN A 600 -9.47 -18.07 -13.88
C ASN A 600 -9.79 -17.11 -12.75
N VAL A 601 -9.11 -15.99 -12.71
CA VAL A 601 -9.39 -14.90 -11.77
C VAL A 601 -9.66 -13.58 -12.50
N TRP A 602 -10.70 -12.86 -12.12
CA TRP A 602 -11.13 -11.59 -12.74
C TRP A 602 -11.55 -10.54 -11.72
N THR A 603 -11.60 -9.25 -12.03
CA THR A 603 -10.77 -8.57 -13.02
C THR A 603 -9.57 -8.03 -12.25
N ILE A 604 -8.37 -8.50 -12.55
CA ILE A 604 -7.16 -8.18 -11.79
C ILE A 604 -6.30 -7.24 -12.61
N ASN A 605 -6.05 -6.04 -12.08
CA ASN A 605 -5.33 -4.98 -12.80
C ASN A 605 -4.01 -4.58 -12.11
N ASP A 606 -3.66 -5.21 -10.98
CA ASP A 606 -2.43 -4.96 -10.24
C ASP A 606 -1.54 -6.20 -10.18
N THR A 607 -0.23 -5.99 -10.26
CA THR A 607 0.77 -7.07 -10.32
C THR A 607 0.89 -7.88 -9.03
N ALA A 608 0.61 -7.26 -7.88
CA ALA A 608 0.70 -7.94 -6.58
C ALA A 608 -0.40 -9.01 -6.44
N THR A 609 -1.64 -8.68 -6.82
CA THR A 609 -2.74 -9.65 -6.86
C THR A 609 -2.51 -10.70 -7.95
N MET A 610 -1.93 -10.33 -9.12
CA MET A 610 -1.52 -11.30 -10.14
C MET A 610 -0.52 -12.30 -9.57
N ALA A 611 0.52 -11.83 -8.87
CA ALA A 611 1.51 -12.70 -8.23
C ALA A 611 0.87 -13.60 -7.16
N GLU A 612 0.03 -13.05 -6.29
CA GLU A 612 -0.71 -13.81 -5.27
C GLU A 612 -1.50 -14.97 -5.90
N MET A 613 -2.28 -14.70 -6.94
CA MET A 613 -3.10 -15.71 -7.59
C MET A 613 -2.25 -16.74 -8.36
N THR A 614 -1.15 -16.31 -8.98
CA THR A 614 -0.17 -17.23 -9.59
C THR A 614 0.41 -18.18 -8.54
N ASN A 615 0.80 -17.66 -7.37
CA ASN A 615 1.32 -18.47 -6.27
C ASN A 615 0.28 -19.49 -5.75
N CYS A 616 -1.01 -19.17 -5.86
CA CYS A 616 -2.09 -20.10 -5.51
C CYS A 616 -2.35 -21.16 -6.58
N GLY A 617 -1.66 -21.12 -7.73
CA GLY A 617 -1.83 -22.09 -8.83
C GLY A 617 -3.05 -21.83 -9.71
N ILE A 618 -3.52 -20.58 -9.81
CA ILE A 618 -4.55 -20.18 -10.77
C ILE A 618 -3.97 -20.22 -12.19
N HIS A 619 -4.75 -20.73 -13.16
CA HIS A 619 -4.28 -20.93 -14.53
C HIS A 619 -4.34 -19.69 -15.40
N TYR A 620 -5.38 -18.86 -15.22
CA TYR A 620 -5.65 -17.69 -16.07
C TYR A 620 -5.94 -16.44 -15.26
N VAL A 621 -5.60 -15.30 -15.84
CA VAL A 621 -5.98 -13.97 -15.32
C VAL A 621 -6.73 -13.19 -16.39
N THR A 622 -7.93 -12.69 -16.04
CA THR A 622 -8.66 -11.74 -16.88
C THR A 622 -8.40 -10.32 -16.38
N THR A 623 -7.90 -9.45 -17.28
CA THR A 623 -7.39 -8.11 -16.90
C THR A 623 -7.68 -7.05 -17.97
N ASP A 624 -7.81 -5.78 -17.53
CA ASP A 624 -7.82 -4.60 -18.40
C ASP A 624 -6.40 -4.17 -18.83
N ASN A 625 -5.35 -4.70 -18.17
CA ASN A 625 -3.93 -4.38 -18.40
C ASN A 625 -3.15 -5.59 -18.94
N PRO A 626 -3.48 -6.12 -20.13
CA PRO A 626 -2.92 -7.38 -20.61
C PRO A 626 -1.41 -7.32 -20.89
N GLU A 627 -0.84 -6.17 -21.26
CA GLU A 627 0.62 -6.04 -21.45
C GLU A 627 1.37 -6.24 -20.12
N GLU A 628 0.85 -5.69 -19.02
CA GLU A 628 1.44 -5.86 -17.69
C GLU A 628 1.28 -7.31 -17.20
N ALA A 629 0.13 -7.93 -17.44
CA ALA A 629 -0.09 -9.33 -17.10
C ALA A 629 0.84 -10.28 -17.89
N LEU A 630 1.09 -10.00 -19.18
CA LEU A 630 2.07 -10.75 -19.99
C LEU A 630 3.50 -10.59 -19.45
N ARG A 631 3.86 -9.40 -18.91
CA ARG A 631 5.13 -9.18 -18.21
C ARG A 631 5.25 -10.08 -16.98
N VAL A 632 4.18 -10.18 -16.19
CA VAL A 632 4.14 -11.06 -15.00
C VAL A 632 4.25 -12.53 -15.42
N GLU A 633 3.47 -12.97 -16.41
CA GLU A 633 3.53 -14.34 -16.94
C GLU A 633 4.94 -14.70 -17.41
N ALA A 634 5.57 -13.81 -18.20
CA ALA A 634 6.93 -14.02 -18.71
C ALA A 634 7.97 -14.14 -17.59
N ALA A 635 7.85 -13.31 -16.53
CA ALA A 635 8.77 -13.36 -15.39
C ALA A 635 8.69 -14.69 -14.64
N TYR A 636 7.49 -15.23 -14.41
CA TYR A 636 7.31 -16.54 -13.79
C TYR A 636 7.85 -17.68 -14.66
N ASN A 637 7.60 -17.62 -15.96
CA ASN A 637 8.07 -18.65 -16.89
C ASN A 637 9.60 -18.62 -17.04
N ALA A 638 10.22 -17.44 -17.11
CA ALA A 638 11.68 -17.29 -17.15
C ALA A 638 12.38 -17.89 -15.90
N GLN A 639 11.80 -17.76 -14.71
CA GLN A 639 12.37 -18.39 -13.52
C GLN A 639 12.39 -19.90 -13.60
N LYS A 640 11.36 -20.50 -14.15
CA LYS A 640 11.26 -21.95 -14.30
C LYS A 640 12.30 -22.46 -15.31
N GLU A 641 12.52 -21.75 -16.41
CA GLU A 641 13.49 -22.10 -17.44
C GLU A 641 14.95 -21.94 -16.98
N ASN A 642 15.25 -20.87 -16.24
CA ASN A 642 16.61 -20.60 -15.74
C ASN A 642 17.08 -21.56 -14.64
N ASN A 643 16.18 -22.36 -14.08
CA ASN A 643 16.44 -23.25 -12.93
C ASN A 643 16.14 -24.73 -13.25
N GLN A 644 15.92 -25.11 -14.54
CA GLN A 644 15.90 -26.47 -15.03
C GLN A 644 17.27 -26.85 -15.62
#